data_c9826088da835b60ef58cac21dadc60d
#
_entry.id   c9826088da835b60ef58cac21dadc60d
#
_cell.length_a   1.000
_cell.length_b   1.000
_cell.length_c   1.000
_cell.angle_alpha   90.00
_cell.angle_beta   90.00
_cell.angle_gamma   90.00
#
_symmetry.space_group_name_H-M   'P 1'
#
loop_
_entity.id
_entity.type
_entity.pdbx_description
1 polymer ?
#
loop_
_entity_poly.entity_id
_entity_poly.type
_entity_poly.pdbx_seq_one_letter_code
_entity_poly.pdbx_strand_id
1 'polypeptide(L)'
;MDIEITINGKKVMTRTGLTILEAASQAGIRIPVLCYLRRLRPIGSCRICSVEVKGIKHPLPACVARVKEGYEIFTDTDKVWEVRKGSLSHLLLDHPLDCPVCDKSGDCLLQDLSFEFGLTVQKNKKLYPDRTQIFKSALIEYNATRCVLCSRCIRVCSDMYGNPFLEIKDKGYNGYIGLKHEDNIEKGAVPQGSAFLEIKDDKNYLDCYYCGNCIEVCPVGALISKQSKFKERYWQESPFSSVCNKCSAACRVEYYRYAKDESLVRTAAAFGGYLCRSGFFYDAIGKNLKDDDYYIKNALVKIKSDFSNSGYADALNHLADRLKNIIQNNEIDKTAVVVSSSVSTNDGYLISNFVEDVLKPAGFDIDKTSFYRKNYLKFKEIFKSEENFEINAVQNSDFVLYIGLIEDEIPYASYNIMKSHREHGGKLILINVSDANAKKRSENFARFEDIASAKIDINKDYDGDLHKYLNELRQNLYDFNFKKTDESVDAILKNNTISIILGDNFMSLADRDKELLILKEITGFSRDEQKIVYIFPLIKPFNYRGLIAAGINNKAQYLSYENIISGIETGQIKNLIYIGDYEEPENNIRGLKLSRYITDLNFVAALSSKISSITAMADIVLPVQDFLEQKDGYFENFEGKTFHVSNEFNLGEYRYGIAEILDDLSGKLGISFNTGDISAQFLEMIKANKIIHFNKIKPKSKFYYNDSTKLLY
;
A
#
# COMPACT_ATOMS: atom_id res chain seq x y z
N MET A 1 -19.04 29.60 4.93
CA MET A 1 -20.33 30.24 5.20
C MET A 1 -21.40 29.28 4.68
N ASP A 2 -22.38 28.97 5.49
CA ASP A 2 -23.48 28.10 5.08
C ASP A 2 -24.45 28.90 4.20
N ILE A 3 -24.98 28.23 3.18
CA ILE A 3 -25.89 28.80 2.17
C ILE A 3 -27.06 27.84 1.91
N GLU A 4 -28.22 28.38 1.55
CA GLU A 4 -29.36 27.58 1.12
C GLU A 4 -29.46 27.56 -0.42
N ILE A 5 -29.60 26.35 -0.97
CA ILE A 5 -29.89 26.14 -2.40
C ILE A 5 -31.08 25.19 -2.55
N THR A 6 -31.65 25.11 -3.73
CA THR A 6 -32.71 24.14 -4.04
C THR A 6 -32.24 23.21 -5.14
N ILE A 7 -32.38 21.90 -4.94
CA ILE A 7 -32.04 20.88 -5.97
C ILE A 7 -33.29 20.02 -6.21
N ASN A 8 -33.82 20.02 -7.42
CA ASN A 8 -35.05 19.32 -7.80
C ASN A 8 -36.24 19.61 -6.84
N GLY A 9 -36.37 20.87 -6.42
CA GLY A 9 -37.39 21.30 -5.48
C GLY A 9 -37.11 21.04 -3.99
N LYS A 10 -36.03 20.33 -3.65
CA LYS A 10 -35.61 20.04 -2.27
C LYS A 10 -34.66 21.12 -1.78
N LYS A 11 -34.98 21.76 -0.65
CA LYS A 11 -34.03 22.68 0.04
C LYS A 11 -32.83 21.94 0.61
N VAL A 12 -31.65 22.44 0.36
CA VAL A 12 -30.37 21.85 0.74
C VAL A 12 -29.49 22.92 1.40
N MET A 13 -29.18 22.73 2.67
CA MET A 13 -28.15 23.52 3.35
C MET A 13 -26.79 22.98 2.96
N THR A 14 -25.93 23.87 2.49
CA THR A 14 -24.57 23.51 2.02
C THR A 14 -23.59 24.64 2.33
N ARG A 15 -22.34 24.52 1.89
CA ARG A 15 -21.29 25.53 2.16
C ARG A 15 -20.83 26.22 0.89
N THR A 16 -20.53 27.49 1.00
CA THR A 16 -19.83 28.22 -0.08
C THR A 16 -18.55 27.53 -0.44
N GLY A 17 -18.22 27.53 -1.75
CA GLY A 17 -16.99 26.91 -2.25
C GLY A 17 -17.15 25.47 -2.74
N LEU A 18 -18.18 24.75 -2.32
CA LEU A 18 -18.47 23.43 -2.87
C LEU A 18 -18.96 23.51 -4.32
N THR A 19 -18.72 22.46 -5.08
CA THR A 19 -19.30 22.29 -6.40
C THR A 19 -20.76 21.85 -6.30
N ILE A 20 -21.53 22.07 -7.36
CA ILE A 20 -22.92 21.57 -7.45
C ILE A 20 -22.97 20.05 -7.27
N LEU A 21 -21.98 19.34 -7.82
CA LEU A 21 -21.89 17.88 -7.69
C LEU A 21 -21.69 17.45 -6.23
N GLU A 22 -20.84 18.14 -5.49
CA GLU A 22 -20.57 17.85 -4.08
C GLU A 22 -21.80 18.15 -3.22
N ALA A 23 -22.46 19.30 -3.44
CA ALA A 23 -23.67 19.67 -2.72
C ALA A 23 -24.83 18.69 -3.00
N ALA A 24 -25.04 18.31 -4.26
CA ALA A 24 -26.03 17.33 -4.65
C ALA A 24 -25.77 15.97 -3.98
N SER A 25 -24.53 15.57 -3.91
CA SER A 25 -24.11 14.35 -3.27
C SER A 25 -24.35 14.34 -1.76
N GLN A 26 -24.05 15.43 -1.04
CA GLN A 26 -24.38 15.58 0.38
C GLN A 26 -25.90 15.48 0.64
N ALA A 27 -26.70 15.92 -0.32
CA ALA A 27 -28.15 15.82 -0.27
C ALA A 27 -28.71 14.44 -0.70
N GLY A 28 -27.84 13.48 -1.06
CA GLY A 28 -28.25 12.17 -1.56
C GLY A 28 -28.75 12.18 -3.01
N ILE A 29 -28.49 13.26 -3.76
CA ILE A 29 -28.93 13.41 -5.16
C ILE A 29 -27.79 13.01 -6.10
N ARG A 30 -28.04 11.98 -6.91
CA ARG A 30 -27.04 11.47 -7.87
C ARG A 30 -27.01 12.33 -9.13
N ILE A 31 -25.80 12.73 -9.53
CA ILE A 31 -25.52 13.31 -10.85
C ILE A 31 -24.50 12.40 -11.55
N PRO A 32 -24.77 11.89 -12.77
CA PRO A 32 -23.85 10.99 -13.48
C PRO A 32 -22.54 11.70 -13.84
N VAL A 33 -21.42 10.96 -13.80
CA VAL A 33 -20.08 11.46 -14.10
C VAL A 33 -19.31 10.48 -14.96
N LEU A 34 -18.33 10.97 -15.76
CA LEU A 34 -17.38 10.12 -16.47
C LEU A 34 -15.93 10.57 -16.24
N CYS A 35 -15.58 11.83 -16.50
CA CYS A 35 -14.21 12.31 -16.32
C CYS A 35 -13.91 12.72 -14.86
N TYR A 36 -14.91 12.98 -14.05
CA TYR A 36 -14.77 13.32 -12.64
C TYR A 36 -14.43 12.09 -11.80
N LEU A 37 -13.50 12.28 -10.87
CA LEU A 37 -13.24 11.39 -9.76
C LEU A 37 -12.91 12.26 -8.54
N ARG A 38 -13.55 12.03 -7.40
CA ARG A 38 -13.48 12.90 -6.21
C ARG A 38 -12.05 13.22 -5.76
N ARG A 39 -11.17 12.24 -5.83
CA ARG A 39 -9.75 12.36 -5.43
C ARG A 39 -8.87 13.09 -6.45
N LEU A 40 -9.40 13.47 -7.61
CA LEU A 40 -8.67 14.14 -8.67
C LEU A 40 -9.28 15.52 -8.93
N ARG A 41 -8.44 16.49 -9.30
CA ARG A 41 -8.88 17.82 -9.68
C ARG A 41 -9.92 17.73 -10.80
N PRO A 42 -11.12 18.34 -10.66
CA PRO A 42 -12.16 18.32 -11.69
C PRO A 42 -11.76 19.18 -12.89
N ILE A 43 -12.09 18.72 -14.10
CA ILE A 43 -11.76 19.44 -15.36
C ILE A 43 -12.97 19.77 -16.23
N GLY A 44 -14.16 19.22 -15.91
CA GLY A 44 -15.40 19.52 -16.64
C GLY A 44 -15.41 19.10 -18.12
N SER A 45 -14.54 18.17 -18.56
CA SER A 45 -14.32 17.84 -19.97
C SER A 45 -15.50 17.12 -20.63
N CYS A 46 -16.01 16.04 -20.02
CA CYS A 46 -16.97 15.12 -20.67
C CYS A 46 -18.42 15.63 -20.71
N ARG A 47 -18.80 16.63 -19.94
CA ARG A 47 -20.16 17.20 -19.81
C ARG A 47 -21.27 16.25 -19.37
N ILE A 48 -20.95 15.03 -18.99
CA ILE A 48 -21.94 14.04 -18.50
C ILE A 48 -22.63 14.53 -17.22
N CYS A 49 -21.96 15.30 -16.38
CA CYS A 49 -22.50 15.87 -15.14
C CYS A 49 -23.29 17.18 -15.34
N SER A 50 -23.74 17.49 -16.53
CA SER A 50 -24.50 18.72 -16.81
C SER A 50 -25.77 18.79 -15.98
N VAL A 51 -26.08 20.00 -15.45
CA VAL A 51 -27.29 20.32 -14.70
C VAL A 51 -27.82 21.68 -15.16
N GLU A 52 -29.10 21.92 -15.03
CA GLU A 52 -29.71 23.20 -15.30
C GLU A 52 -29.80 24.04 -14.02
N VAL A 53 -29.52 25.33 -14.13
CA VAL A 53 -29.68 26.30 -13.04
C VAL A 53 -30.62 27.38 -13.52
N LYS A 54 -31.66 27.66 -12.73
CA LYS A 54 -32.66 28.69 -13.05
C LYS A 54 -32.00 30.04 -13.34
N GLY A 55 -32.37 30.66 -14.43
CA GLY A 55 -31.83 31.94 -14.87
C GLY A 55 -30.49 31.82 -15.63
N ILE A 56 -29.91 30.62 -15.78
CA ILE A 56 -28.71 30.38 -16.59
C ILE A 56 -29.10 29.72 -17.92
N LYS A 57 -28.72 30.33 -19.03
CA LYS A 57 -29.13 29.92 -20.39
C LYS A 57 -28.69 28.49 -20.75
N HIS A 58 -27.51 28.08 -20.36
CA HIS A 58 -26.91 26.81 -20.77
C HIS A 58 -26.64 25.92 -19.55
N PRO A 59 -26.85 24.59 -19.64
CA PRO A 59 -26.51 23.67 -18.56
C PRO A 59 -25.02 23.76 -18.15
N LEU A 60 -24.79 23.73 -16.83
CA LEU A 60 -23.47 23.85 -16.25
C LEU A 60 -22.91 22.45 -15.89
N PRO A 61 -21.59 22.24 -16.04
CA PRO A 61 -20.95 21.01 -15.57
C PRO A 61 -20.85 21.02 -14.02
N ALA A 62 -21.69 20.26 -13.35
CA ALA A 62 -21.82 20.23 -11.90
C ALA A 62 -20.50 19.95 -11.16
N CYS A 63 -19.57 19.23 -11.79
CA CYS A 63 -18.29 18.87 -11.16
C CYS A 63 -17.31 20.06 -11.01
N VAL A 64 -17.52 21.17 -11.71
CA VAL A 64 -16.66 22.39 -11.63
C VAL A 64 -17.46 23.64 -11.26
N ALA A 65 -18.76 23.66 -11.53
CA ALA A 65 -19.61 24.82 -11.18
C ALA A 65 -19.84 24.85 -9.66
N ARG A 66 -19.52 25.98 -9.04
CA ARG A 66 -19.68 26.18 -7.59
C ARG A 66 -21.08 26.64 -7.24
N VAL A 67 -21.56 26.23 -6.09
CA VAL A 67 -22.86 26.67 -5.55
C VAL A 67 -22.81 28.14 -5.16
N LYS A 68 -23.97 28.83 -5.30
CA LYS A 68 -24.21 30.18 -4.81
C LYS A 68 -25.53 30.19 -4.07
N GLU A 69 -25.66 31.10 -3.10
CA GLU A 69 -26.91 31.32 -2.36
C GLU A 69 -28.09 31.47 -3.29
N GLY A 70 -29.18 30.80 -2.98
CA GLY A 70 -30.44 30.89 -3.74
C GLY A 70 -30.45 30.16 -5.09
N TYR A 71 -29.41 29.38 -5.44
CA TYR A 71 -29.45 28.58 -6.67
C TYR A 71 -30.58 27.58 -6.64
N GLU A 72 -31.35 27.56 -7.74
CA GLU A 72 -32.39 26.58 -8.01
C GLU A 72 -31.90 25.66 -9.17
N ILE A 73 -31.59 24.43 -8.82
CA ILE A 73 -30.83 23.49 -9.66
C ILE A 73 -31.73 22.32 -10.04
N PHE A 74 -31.71 21.94 -11.30
CA PHE A 74 -32.46 20.83 -11.85
C PHE A 74 -31.48 19.82 -12.48
N THR A 75 -31.59 18.56 -12.05
CA THR A 75 -30.67 17.48 -12.48
C THR A 75 -31.32 16.53 -13.49
N ASP A 76 -32.64 16.70 -13.77
CA ASP A 76 -33.44 15.74 -14.53
C ASP A 76 -34.51 16.47 -15.40
N THR A 77 -34.04 17.36 -16.30
CA THR A 77 -34.87 18.03 -17.29
C THR A 77 -34.55 17.52 -18.69
N ASP A 78 -35.52 17.68 -19.63
CA ASP A 78 -35.27 17.31 -21.05
C ASP A 78 -34.02 17.95 -21.62
N LYS A 79 -33.74 19.20 -21.27
CA LYS A 79 -32.56 19.95 -21.70
C LYS A 79 -31.26 19.34 -21.11
N VAL A 80 -31.30 18.90 -19.86
CA VAL A 80 -30.16 18.19 -19.23
C VAL A 80 -29.92 16.86 -19.92
N TRP A 81 -30.99 16.10 -20.20
CA TRP A 81 -30.89 14.83 -20.90
C TRP A 81 -30.37 14.97 -22.33
N GLU A 82 -30.81 15.99 -23.06
CA GLU A 82 -30.35 16.29 -24.40
C GLU A 82 -28.82 16.50 -24.41
N VAL A 83 -28.30 17.33 -23.48
CA VAL A 83 -26.86 17.61 -23.37
C VAL A 83 -26.07 16.35 -22.96
N ARG A 84 -26.57 15.57 -22.02
CA ARG A 84 -25.91 14.32 -21.60
C ARG A 84 -25.87 13.28 -22.71
N LYS A 85 -27.00 13.04 -23.38
CA LYS A 85 -27.07 12.11 -24.53
C LYS A 85 -26.20 12.57 -25.69
N GLY A 86 -26.20 13.86 -26.00
CA GLY A 86 -25.31 14.43 -27.01
C GLY A 86 -23.83 14.22 -26.68
N SER A 87 -23.44 14.52 -25.44
CA SER A 87 -22.06 14.33 -24.97
C SER A 87 -21.62 12.87 -25.01
N LEU A 88 -22.49 11.96 -24.58
CA LEU A 88 -22.18 10.52 -24.62
C LEU A 88 -22.11 10.00 -26.07
N SER A 89 -23.00 10.47 -26.95
CA SER A 89 -22.97 10.14 -28.38
C SER A 89 -21.65 10.55 -29.02
N HIS A 90 -21.11 11.72 -28.66
CA HIS A 90 -19.78 12.14 -29.13
C HIS A 90 -18.67 11.21 -28.67
N LEU A 91 -18.68 10.77 -27.41
CA LEU A 91 -17.69 9.81 -26.91
C LEU A 91 -17.79 8.46 -27.61
N LEU A 92 -18.99 8.04 -28.03
CA LEU A 92 -19.22 6.80 -28.73
C LEU A 92 -18.87 6.88 -30.24
N LEU A 93 -18.71 8.07 -30.82
CA LEU A 93 -18.33 8.21 -32.23
C LEU A 93 -16.99 7.53 -32.54
N ASP A 94 -16.02 7.68 -31.67
CA ASP A 94 -14.66 7.19 -31.86
C ASP A 94 -14.38 5.90 -31.06
N HIS A 95 -15.26 5.55 -30.13
CA HIS A 95 -15.07 4.36 -29.29
C HIS A 95 -15.48 3.09 -30.05
N PRO A 96 -14.63 2.06 -30.13
CA PRO A 96 -15.00 0.80 -30.79
C PRO A 96 -16.06 0.06 -29.97
N LEU A 97 -17.04 -0.52 -30.67
CA LEU A 97 -18.07 -1.37 -30.06
C LEU A 97 -17.59 -2.82 -29.94
N ASP A 98 -16.37 -2.99 -29.44
CA ASP A 98 -15.68 -4.27 -29.31
C ASP A 98 -15.78 -4.88 -27.89
N CYS A 99 -16.88 -4.56 -27.17
CA CYS A 99 -17.12 -5.07 -25.81
C CYS A 99 -16.93 -6.59 -25.66
N PRO A 100 -17.32 -7.45 -26.62
CA PRO A 100 -17.10 -8.88 -26.50
C PRO A 100 -15.62 -9.29 -26.37
N VAL A 101 -14.69 -8.49 -26.89
CA VAL A 101 -13.25 -8.71 -26.83
C VAL A 101 -12.51 -7.68 -25.99
N CYS A 102 -13.24 -6.85 -25.25
CA CYS A 102 -12.69 -5.86 -24.35
C CYS A 102 -12.60 -6.43 -22.93
N ASP A 103 -11.43 -6.31 -22.33
CA ASP A 103 -11.18 -6.81 -20.96
C ASP A 103 -11.97 -6.05 -19.87
N LYS A 104 -12.43 -4.83 -20.17
CA LYS A 104 -13.23 -3.99 -19.28
C LYS A 104 -14.75 -4.26 -19.39
N SER A 105 -15.19 -5.20 -20.21
CA SER A 105 -16.61 -5.53 -20.38
C SER A 105 -17.23 -5.99 -19.07
N GLY A 106 -18.32 -5.34 -18.65
CA GLY A 106 -19.01 -5.59 -17.37
C GLY A 106 -18.47 -4.76 -16.19
N ASP A 107 -17.36 -4.03 -16.39
CA ASP A 107 -16.80 -3.06 -15.43
C ASP A 107 -16.41 -1.76 -16.17
N CYS A 108 -17.28 -1.30 -17.08
CA CYS A 108 -17.02 -0.16 -17.96
C CYS A 108 -18.06 0.95 -17.75
N LEU A 109 -17.61 2.09 -17.21
CA LEU A 109 -18.50 3.22 -16.93
C LEU A 109 -19.15 3.80 -18.21
N LEU A 110 -18.47 3.75 -19.36
CA LEU A 110 -19.04 4.18 -20.64
C LEU A 110 -20.19 3.25 -21.06
N GLN A 111 -20.03 1.95 -20.88
CA GLN A 111 -21.05 0.94 -21.16
C GLN A 111 -22.28 1.17 -20.28
N ASP A 112 -22.09 1.37 -18.97
CA ASP A 112 -23.17 1.59 -18.01
C ASP A 112 -23.97 2.86 -18.34
N LEU A 113 -23.27 3.97 -18.63
CA LEU A 113 -23.90 5.22 -19.04
C LEU A 113 -24.66 5.08 -20.36
N SER A 114 -24.18 4.23 -21.29
CA SER A 114 -24.87 3.99 -22.56
C SER A 114 -26.22 3.31 -22.35
N PHE A 115 -26.27 2.32 -21.45
CA PHE A 115 -27.51 1.68 -21.06
C PHE A 115 -28.43 2.64 -20.28
N GLU A 116 -27.89 3.35 -19.30
CA GLU A 116 -28.65 4.31 -18.47
C GLU A 116 -29.30 5.40 -19.32
N PHE A 117 -28.60 5.90 -20.33
CA PHE A 117 -29.12 6.99 -21.19
C PHE A 117 -29.94 6.47 -22.37
N GLY A 118 -30.10 5.16 -22.51
CA GLY A 118 -30.87 4.53 -23.59
C GLY A 118 -30.22 4.74 -24.97
N LEU A 119 -28.88 4.88 -25.03
CA LEU A 119 -28.15 5.01 -26.30
C LEU A 119 -27.80 3.64 -26.85
N THR A 120 -28.79 2.97 -27.44
CA THR A 120 -28.63 1.61 -28.00
C THR A 120 -28.21 1.59 -29.46
N VAL A 121 -28.35 2.73 -30.17
CA VAL A 121 -28.05 2.85 -31.59
C VAL A 121 -27.22 4.11 -31.82
N GLN A 122 -26.09 3.94 -32.50
CA GLN A 122 -25.29 5.06 -32.97
C GLN A 122 -25.83 5.59 -34.29
N LYS A 123 -26.40 6.78 -34.26
CA LYS A 123 -27.05 7.39 -35.44
C LYS A 123 -26.05 7.99 -36.43
N ASN A 124 -24.85 8.37 -35.99
CA ASN A 124 -23.86 9.06 -36.79
C ASN A 124 -22.85 8.06 -37.37
N LYS A 125 -22.39 8.37 -38.61
CA LYS A 125 -21.33 7.57 -39.23
C LYS A 125 -20.07 7.69 -38.38
N LYS A 126 -19.51 6.54 -38.06
CA LYS A 126 -18.30 6.43 -37.25
C LYS A 126 -17.10 6.95 -38.03
N LEU A 127 -16.44 7.94 -37.48
CA LEU A 127 -15.14 8.41 -37.94
C LEU A 127 -14.12 7.79 -36.98
N TYR A 128 -13.31 6.87 -37.47
CA TYR A 128 -12.21 6.35 -36.66
C TYR A 128 -11.00 7.23 -36.92
N PRO A 129 -10.52 8.01 -35.93
CA PRO A 129 -9.18 8.54 -36.02
C PRO A 129 -8.22 7.35 -36.07
N ASP A 130 -7.13 7.54 -36.80
CA ASP A 130 -6.05 6.56 -36.83
C ASP A 130 -5.30 6.59 -35.50
N ARG A 131 -5.94 6.07 -34.45
CA ARG A 131 -5.38 5.95 -33.11
C ARG A 131 -4.87 4.54 -32.91
N THR A 132 -3.81 4.18 -33.63
CA THR A 132 -3.18 2.86 -33.56
C THR A 132 -2.12 2.77 -32.45
N GLN A 133 -1.91 3.85 -31.71
CA GLN A 133 -0.90 3.89 -30.66
C GLN A 133 -1.27 2.93 -29.54
N ILE A 134 -0.46 1.92 -29.39
CA ILE A 134 -0.52 0.96 -28.30
C ILE A 134 0.85 0.98 -27.64
N PHE A 135 0.93 1.35 -26.37
CA PHE A 135 2.13 1.09 -25.62
C PHE A 135 1.93 -0.12 -24.69
N LYS A 136 2.96 -0.93 -24.58
CA LYS A 136 2.99 -2.08 -23.69
C LYS A 136 4.24 -2.00 -22.84
N SER A 137 4.05 -1.99 -21.54
CA SER A 137 5.13 -2.22 -20.59
C SER A 137 5.10 -3.65 -20.07
N ALA A 138 5.98 -4.00 -19.13
CA ALA A 138 5.94 -5.31 -18.47
C ALA A 138 4.56 -5.61 -17.83
N LEU A 139 3.92 -4.60 -17.23
CA LEU A 139 2.70 -4.76 -16.42
C LEU A 139 1.46 -4.08 -16.99
N ILE A 140 1.62 -3.02 -17.81
CA ILE A 140 0.52 -2.15 -18.26
C ILE A 140 0.43 -2.18 -19.79
N GLU A 141 -0.80 -2.24 -20.30
CA GLU A 141 -1.10 -2.08 -21.72
C GLU A 141 -2.07 -0.92 -21.93
N TYR A 142 -1.79 -0.07 -22.91
CA TYR A 142 -2.66 1.01 -23.34
C TYR A 142 -3.14 0.79 -24.79
N ASN A 143 -4.43 1.00 -25.00
CA ASN A 143 -5.05 0.98 -26.32
C ASN A 143 -5.75 2.32 -26.58
N ALA A 144 -5.21 3.12 -27.50
CA ALA A 144 -5.71 4.44 -27.81
C ALA A 144 -7.10 4.43 -28.46
N THR A 145 -7.47 3.38 -29.20
CA THR A 145 -8.78 3.29 -29.86
C THR A 145 -9.93 3.23 -28.84
N ARG A 146 -9.67 2.69 -27.64
CA ARG A 146 -10.66 2.60 -26.55
C ARG A 146 -10.61 3.81 -25.62
N CYS A 147 -9.69 4.74 -25.83
CA CYS A 147 -9.52 5.91 -24.96
C CYS A 147 -10.57 6.98 -25.26
N VAL A 148 -11.26 7.44 -24.22
CA VAL A 148 -12.23 8.55 -24.29
C VAL A 148 -11.65 9.89 -23.85
N LEU A 149 -10.34 10.01 -23.75
CA LEU A 149 -9.59 11.23 -23.38
C LEU A 149 -10.08 11.94 -22.12
N CYS A 150 -10.58 11.18 -21.14
CA CYS A 150 -11.09 11.72 -19.88
C CYS A 150 -10.00 12.27 -18.95
N SER A 151 -8.74 12.04 -19.27
CA SER A 151 -7.53 12.48 -18.53
C SER A 151 -7.47 12.04 -17.06
N ARG A 152 -8.24 11.03 -16.63
CA ARG A 152 -8.13 10.51 -15.26
C ARG A 152 -6.73 9.93 -14.98
N CYS A 153 -6.17 9.17 -15.93
CA CYS A 153 -4.85 8.55 -15.82
C CYS A 153 -3.73 9.60 -15.70
N ILE A 154 -3.79 10.67 -16.47
CA ILE A 154 -2.83 11.78 -16.37
C ILE A 154 -2.91 12.43 -15.00
N ARG A 155 -4.13 12.78 -14.56
CA ARG A 155 -4.33 13.44 -13.26
C ARG A 155 -3.95 12.56 -12.07
N VAL A 156 -4.21 11.26 -12.10
CA VAL A 156 -3.77 10.39 -11.02
C VAL A 156 -2.24 10.29 -10.98
N CYS A 157 -1.60 10.26 -12.14
CA CYS A 157 -0.15 10.21 -12.24
C CYS A 157 0.50 11.52 -11.74
N SER A 158 0.03 12.67 -12.23
CA SER A 158 0.56 13.98 -11.84
C SER A 158 0.11 14.42 -10.45
N ASP A 159 -1.18 14.29 -10.15
CA ASP A 159 -1.77 14.89 -8.96
C ASP A 159 -1.57 14.06 -7.70
N MET A 160 -1.49 12.73 -7.81
CA MET A 160 -1.32 11.86 -6.65
C MET A 160 0.12 11.41 -6.44
N TYR A 161 0.85 11.15 -7.52
CA TYR A 161 2.21 10.64 -7.44
C TYR A 161 3.29 11.68 -7.70
N GLY A 162 2.89 12.90 -8.08
CA GLY A 162 3.83 13.97 -8.39
C GLY A 162 4.67 13.74 -9.64
N ASN A 163 4.40 12.67 -10.37
CA ASN A 163 5.15 12.33 -11.57
C ASN A 163 4.26 12.46 -12.82
N PRO A 164 4.37 13.49 -13.63
CA PRO A 164 3.61 13.68 -14.85
C PRO A 164 4.12 12.80 -15.99
N PHE A 165 4.16 11.49 -15.79
CA PHE A 165 4.64 10.54 -16.79
C PHE A 165 3.74 10.43 -18.03
N LEU A 166 2.42 10.62 -17.85
CA LEU A 166 1.43 10.56 -18.93
C LEU A 166 0.98 11.95 -19.33
N GLU A 167 0.83 12.19 -20.63
CA GLU A 167 0.25 13.43 -21.18
C GLU A 167 -0.61 13.15 -22.41
N ILE A 168 -1.38 14.17 -22.85
CA ILE A 168 -2.10 14.11 -24.13
C ILE A 168 -1.14 14.53 -25.24
N LYS A 169 -0.91 13.63 -26.18
CA LYS A 169 -0.25 13.87 -27.45
C LYS A 169 -1.30 14.17 -28.53
N ASP A 170 -0.93 14.88 -29.57
CA ASP A 170 -1.78 15.21 -30.73
C ASP A 170 -3.16 15.71 -30.31
N LYS A 171 -3.22 16.96 -29.85
CA LYS A 171 -4.46 17.56 -29.34
C LYS A 171 -5.59 17.56 -30.38
N GLY A 172 -6.82 17.42 -29.90
CA GLY A 172 -8.02 17.42 -30.74
C GLY A 172 -8.43 16.01 -31.15
N TYR A 173 -8.90 15.87 -32.40
CA TYR A 173 -9.51 14.62 -32.88
C TYR A 173 -8.57 13.41 -32.84
N ASN A 174 -7.30 13.60 -33.16
CA ASN A 174 -6.27 12.55 -33.14
C ASN A 174 -5.59 12.39 -31.79
N GLY A 175 -6.04 13.11 -30.78
CA GLY A 175 -5.42 13.06 -29.44
C GLY A 175 -5.39 11.66 -28.84
N TYR A 176 -4.29 11.32 -28.18
CA TYR A 176 -4.11 10.07 -27.44
C TYR A 176 -3.30 10.32 -26.16
N ILE A 177 -3.25 9.32 -25.28
CA ILE A 177 -2.39 9.37 -24.09
C ILE A 177 -1.03 8.81 -24.46
N GLY A 178 0.00 9.61 -24.37
CA GLY A 178 1.39 9.23 -24.61
C GLY A 178 2.27 9.45 -23.39
N LEU A 179 3.55 9.14 -23.54
CA LEU A 179 4.56 9.34 -22.52
C LEU A 179 5.16 10.74 -22.65
N LYS A 180 5.38 11.44 -21.53
CA LYS A 180 5.89 12.81 -21.53
C LYS A 180 7.30 12.92 -22.15
N HIS A 181 8.14 11.92 -21.95
CA HIS A 181 9.54 11.90 -22.38
C HIS A 181 9.81 10.91 -23.54
N GLU A 182 8.86 10.77 -24.46
CA GLU A 182 9.05 9.92 -25.66
C GLU A 182 10.27 10.31 -26.52
N ASP A 183 10.66 11.57 -26.48
CA ASP A 183 11.77 12.10 -27.29
C ASP A 183 13.16 11.59 -26.83
N ASN A 184 13.26 11.06 -25.63
CA ASN A 184 14.49 10.48 -25.07
C ASN A 184 14.63 8.97 -25.33
N ILE A 185 13.64 8.37 -25.99
CA ILE A 185 13.68 6.97 -26.38
C ILE A 185 14.44 6.89 -27.71
N GLU A 186 15.57 6.21 -27.76
CA GLU A 186 16.34 5.99 -28.99
C GLU A 186 15.41 5.43 -30.08
N LYS A 187 15.25 6.20 -31.17
CA LYS A 187 14.37 5.89 -32.32
C LYS A 187 14.74 4.58 -33.07
N GLY A 188 15.76 3.89 -32.61
CA GLY A 188 16.28 2.67 -33.22
C GLY A 188 15.55 1.36 -32.88
N ALA A 189 14.59 1.36 -31.94
CA ALA A 189 13.99 0.13 -31.43
C ALA A 189 12.54 -0.15 -31.92
N VAL A 190 11.97 0.68 -32.80
CA VAL A 190 10.60 0.50 -33.29
C VAL A 190 10.61 0.12 -34.76
N PRO A 191 10.19 -1.09 -35.15
CA PRO A 191 9.99 -1.43 -36.56
C PRO A 191 8.92 -0.52 -37.17
N GLN A 192 9.22 0.06 -38.36
CA GLN A 192 8.22 0.84 -39.13
C GLN A 192 6.95 -0.03 -39.32
N GLY A 193 5.82 0.48 -38.79
CA GLY A 193 4.50 -0.15 -38.94
C GLY A 193 3.92 -0.82 -37.71
N SER A 194 4.63 -0.93 -36.59
CA SER A 194 4.05 -1.38 -35.32
C SER A 194 4.28 -0.34 -34.24
N ALA A 195 3.20 0.29 -33.78
CA ALA A 195 3.22 1.21 -32.65
C ALA A 195 3.40 0.48 -31.30
N PHE A 196 4.33 -0.46 -31.24
CA PHE A 196 4.66 -1.21 -30.04
C PHE A 196 5.92 -0.64 -29.42
N LEU A 197 5.77 0.24 -28.46
CA LEU A 197 6.85 0.50 -27.50
C LEU A 197 6.96 -0.71 -26.57
N GLU A 198 7.73 -1.69 -26.99
CA GLU A 198 8.13 -2.78 -26.10
C GLU A 198 9.31 -2.28 -25.27
N ILE A 199 9.00 -1.98 -24.03
CA ILE A 199 9.97 -1.52 -23.04
C ILE A 199 10.81 -2.74 -22.63
N LYS A 200 12.01 -2.87 -23.18
CA LYS A 200 12.86 -4.05 -23.01
C LYS A 200 13.80 -4.03 -21.82
N ASP A 201 14.05 -2.90 -21.19
CA ASP A 201 15.03 -2.83 -20.09
C ASP A 201 14.58 -1.93 -18.94
N ASP A 202 14.66 -2.46 -17.74
CA ASP A 202 14.36 -1.77 -16.46
C ASP A 202 15.27 -0.55 -16.18
N LYS A 203 16.28 -0.29 -17.01
CA LYS A 203 17.30 0.74 -16.76
C LYS A 203 16.99 2.13 -17.31
N ASN A 204 16.06 2.27 -18.27
CA ASN A 204 15.79 3.54 -18.94
C ASN A 204 14.40 4.14 -18.68
N TYR A 205 13.64 3.62 -17.72
CA TYR A 205 12.33 4.13 -17.34
C TYR A 205 12.35 4.70 -15.94
N LEU A 206 13.12 5.73 -15.77
CA LEU A 206 13.26 6.47 -14.51
C LEU A 206 11.94 7.08 -14.01
N ASP A 207 10.87 7.09 -14.83
CA ASP A 207 9.72 7.94 -14.55
C ASP A 207 8.41 7.20 -14.21
N CYS A 208 8.22 5.92 -14.55
CA CYS A 208 7.00 5.18 -14.22
C CYS A 208 7.21 4.16 -13.10
N TYR A 209 6.51 4.36 -11.98
CA TYR A 209 6.60 3.46 -10.81
C TYR A 209 5.72 2.21 -10.91
N TYR A 210 5.04 2.02 -12.04
CA TYR A 210 4.12 0.89 -12.23
C TYR A 210 3.10 0.73 -11.11
N CYS A 211 2.62 1.82 -10.53
CA CYS A 211 1.69 1.77 -9.40
C CYS A 211 0.29 1.23 -9.75
N GLY A 212 -0.06 1.11 -11.04
CA GLY A 212 -1.35 0.59 -11.51
C GLY A 212 -2.53 1.56 -11.41
N ASN A 213 -2.39 2.71 -10.75
CA ASN A 213 -3.53 3.61 -10.52
C ASN A 213 -4.12 4.22 -11.81
N CYS A 214 -3.35 4.32 -12.88
CA CYS A 214 -3.87 4.72 -14.18
C CYS A 214 -4.85 3.68 -14.76
N ILE A 215 -4.66 2.39 -14.47
CA ILE A 215 -5.60 1.30 -14.79
C ILE A 215 -6.85 1.44 -13.92
N GLU A 216 -6.66 1.60 -12.60
CA GLU A 216 -7.73 1.70 -11.61
C GLU A 216 -8.71 2.83 -11.93
N VAL A 217 -8.21 4.01 -12.32
CA VAL A 217 -9.05 5.17 -12.61
C VAL A 217 -9.59 5.20 -14.04
N CYS A 218 -9.14 4.30 -14.92
CA CYS A 218 -9.58 4.29 -16.31
C CYS A 218 -11.05 3.83 -16.40
N PRO A 219 -11.97 4.68 -16.90
CA PRO A 219 -13.38 4.36 -16.94
C PRO A 219 -13.75 3.39 -18.07
N VAL A 220 -12.80 3.05 -18.93
CA VAL A 220 -12.95 2.20 -20.12
C VAL A 220 -11.80 1.20 -20.25
N GLY A 221 -11.82 0.32 -21.24
CA GLY A 221 -10.76 -0.66 -21.49
C GLY A 221 -9.55 -0.13 -22.24
N ALA A 222 -9.18 1.15 -22.05
CA ALA A 222 -8.00 1.74 -22.68
C ALA A 222 -6.70 1.42 -21.96
N LEU A 223 -6.71 1.39 -20.64
CA LEU A 223 -5.57 0.98 -19.80
C LEU A 223 -5.95 -0.28 -19.04
N ILE A 224 -5.16 -1.33 -19.18
CA ILE A 224 -5.41 -2.65 -18.59
C ILE A 224 -4.15 -3.25 -18.01
N SER A 225 -4.32 -4.15 -17.03
CA SER A 225 -3.23 -4.95 -16.47
C SER A 225 -2.93 -6.14 -17.36
N LYS A 226 -1.65 -6.34 -17.70
CA LYS A 226 -1.23 -7.53 -18.43
C LYS A 226 -1.32 -8.82 -17.60
N GLN A 227 -1.28 -8.69 -16.26
CA GLN A 227 -1.40 -9.85 -15.36
C GLN A 227 -2.81 -10.47 -15.39
N SER A 228 -3.86 -9.64 -15.51
CA SER A 228 -5.25 -10.10 -15.51
C SER A 228 -5.89 -10.15 -16.90
N LYS A 229 -5.20 -9.61 -17.93
CA LYS A 229 -5.75 -9.53 -19.29
C LYS A 229 -6.21 -10.89 -19.82
N PHE A 230 -7.48 -10.96 -20.24
CA PHE A 230 -8.13 -12.12 -20.84
C PHE A 230 -8.12 -13.42 -19.99
N LYS A 231 -7.86 -13.31 -18.69
CA LYS A 231 -7.94 -14.47 -17.81
C LYS A 231 -9.38 -14.82 -17.50
N GLU A 232 -10.21 -13.80 -17.24
CA GLU A 232 -11.63 -13.99 -16.98
C GLU A 232 -12.44 -12.73 -17.24
N ARG A 233 -13.76 -12.86 -17.06
CA ARG A 233 -14.70 -11.78 -17.17
C ARG A 233 -15.14 -11.28 -15.80
N TYR A 234 -15.37 -9.99 -15.68
CA TYR A 234 -15.79 -9.35 -14.45
C TYR A 234 -16.91 -10.07 -13.70
N TRP A 235 -17.91 -10.62 -14.44
CA TRP A 235 -19.02 -11.39 -13.84
C TRP A 235 -18.65 -12.80 -13.36
N GLN A 236 -17.45 -13.25 -13.62
CA GLN A 236 -16.89 -14.53 -13.13
C GLN A 236 -16.02 -14.32 -11.88
N GLU A 237 -15.79 -13.07 -11.52
CA GLU A 237 -14.99 -12.71 -10.37
C GLU A 237 -15.83 -12.68 -9.08
N SER A 238 -15.24 -13.12 -7.98
CA SER A 238 -15.79 -13.03 -6.63
C SER A 238 -14.88 -12.14 -5.78
N PRO A 239 -15.29 -10.90 -5.46
CA PRO A 239 -14.47 -10.00 -4.65
C PRO A 239 -14.60 -10.29 -3.16
N PHE A 240 -13.50 -10.06 -2.42
CA PHE A 240 -13.51 -9.90 -0.97
C PHE A 240 -12.60 -8.74 -0.55
N SER A 241 -12.92 -8.11 0.57
CA SER A 241 -12.16 -6.98 1.08
C SER A 241 -11.22 -7.40 2.21
N SER A 242 -9.99 -6.90 2.16
CA SER A 242 -9.00 -7.12 3.21
C SER A 242 -7.97 -5.96 3.21
N VAL A 243 -6.80 -6.18 3.78
CA VAL A 243 -5.68 -5.26 3.73
C VAL A 243 -4.56 -5.80 2.85
N CYS A 244 -3.71 -4.92 2.34
CA CYS A 244 -2.47 -5.29 1.67
C CYS A 244 -1.41 -5.61 2.74
N ASN A 245 -0.77 -6.76 2.63
CA ASN A 245 0.28 -7.22 3.55
C ASN A 245 1.72 -6.93 3.08
N LYS A 246 1.89 -6.04 2.09
CA LYS A 246 3.22 -5.77 1.51
C LYS A 246 4.04 -4.73 2.29
N CYS A 247 3.39 -3.91 3.09
CA CYS A 247 4.05 -2.99 4.02
C CYS A 247 3.10 -2.57 5.15
N SER A 248 3.63 -1.89 6.13
CA SER A 248 2.89 -1.44 7.31
C SER A 248 1.80 -0.40 7.05
N ALA A 249 1.64 0.12 5.82
CA ALA A 249 0.50 0.97 5.48
C ALA A 249 -0.82 0.21 5.58
N ALA A 250 -0.82 -1.11 5.38
CA ALA A 250 -1.99 -1.97 5.44
C ALA A 250 -3.18 -1.38 4.66
N CYS A 251 -2.90 -0.93 3.42
CA CYS A 251 -3.91 -0.31 2.55
C CYS A 251 -5.10 -1.24 2.35
N ARG A 252 -6.31 -0.68 2.35
CA ARG A 252 -7.52 -1.45 2.07
C ARG A 252 -7.54 -1.89 0.62
N VAL A 253 -7.72 -3.19 0.39
CA VAL A 253 -7.67 -3.85 -0.92
C VAL A 253 -8.93 -4.67 -1.13
N GLU A 254 -9.48 -4.62 -2.33
CA GLU A 254 -10.41 -5.61 -2.84
C GLU A 254 -9.62 -6.63 -3.66
N TYR A 255 -9.66 -7.88 -3.25
CA TYR A 255 -9.08 -9.01 -3.94
C TYR A 255 -10.15 -9.68 -4.78
N TYR A 256 -9.88 -9.93 -6.05
CA TYR A 256 -10.80 -10.56 -6.98
C TYR A 256 -10.30 -11.95 -7.32
N ARG A 257 -11.09 -12.95 -6.98
CA ARG A 257 -10.79 -14.36 -7.27
C ARG A 257 -11.68 -14.89 -8.38
N TYR A 258 -11.19 -15.84 -9.13
CA TYR A 258 -11.96 -16.54 -10.13
C TYR A 258 -12.87 -17.57 -9.44
N ALA A 259 -14.17 -17.46 -9.69
CA ALA A 259 -15.16 -18.28 -9.01
C ALA A 259 -15.03 -19.80 -9.29
N LYS A 260 -14.28 -20.19 -10.32
CA LYS A 260 -14.15 -21.59 -10.72
C LYS A 260 -13.05 -22.34 -9.98
N ASP A 261 -11.91 -21.73 -9.77
CA ASP A 261 -10.71 -22.36 -9.21
C ASP A 261 -10.08 -21.58 -8.04
N GLU A 262 -10.77 -20.53 -7.57
CA GLU A 262 -10.35 -19.68 -6.47
C GLU A 262 -9.02 -18.93 -6.70
N SER A 263 -8.46 -18.95 -7.94
CA SER A 263 -7.23 -18.23 -8.23
C SER A 263 -7.41 -16.71 -8.09
N LEU A 264 -6.38 -16.01 -7.60
CA LEU A 264 -6.39 -14.56 -7.51
C LEU A 264 -6.14 -13.96 -8.91
N VAL A 265 -7.07 -13.16 -9.40
CA VAL A 265 -7.03 -12.56 -10.73
C VAL A 265 -6.44 -11.19 -10.73
N ARG A 266 -6.94 -10.35 -9.83
CA ARG A 266 -6.55 -8.95 -9.71
C ARG A 266 -6.85 -8.40 -8.34
N THR A 267 -6.28 -7.24 -8.07
CA THR A 267 -6.60 -6.42 -6.92
C THR A 267 -7.12 -5.07 -7.38
N ALA A 268 -7.86 -4.40 -6.50
CA ALA A 268 -8.28 -3.03 -6.68
C ALA A 268 -8.24 -2.27 -5.35
N ALA A 269 -8.12 -0.95 -5.40
CA ALA A 269 -8.20 -0.14 -4.20
C ALA A 269 -9.62 -0.11 -3.64
N ALA A 270 -9.81 -0.50 -2.39
CA ALA A 270 -11.11 -0.44 -1.76
C ALA A 270 -11.53 1.03 -1.51
N PHE A 271 -12.84 1.30 -1.64
CA PHE A 271 -13.45 2.59 -1.31
C PHE A 271 -12.82 3.83 -1.96
N GLY A 272 -12.32 3.69 -3.19
CA GLY A 272 -11.70 4.81 -3.93
C GLY A 272 -10.34 5.23 -3.36
N GLY A 273 -9.71 4.40 -2.58
CA GLY A 273 -8.31 4.51 -2.18
C GLY A 273 -7.36 4.41 -3.38
N TYR A 274 -6.10 4.17 -3.13
CA TYR A 274 -5.11 3.85 -4.14
C TYR A 274 -4.16 2.79 -3.62
N LEU A 275 -3.53 2.07 -4.54
CA LEU A 275 -2.51 1.08 -4.25
C LEU A 275 -1.18 1.49 -4.88
N CYS A 276 -0.09 1.03 -4.30
CA CYS A 276 1.21 1.07 -4.95
C CYS A 276 1.41 -0.14 -5.87
N ARG A 277 2.59 -0.24 -6.49
CA ARG A 277 2.96 -1.38 -7.36
C ARG A 277 2.71 -2.72 -6.68
N SER A 278 3.24 -2.89 -5.46
CA SER A 278 3.14 -4.17 -4.74
C SER A 278 1.71 -4.54 -4.32
N GLY A 279 0.86 -3.54 -4.07
CA GLY A 279 -0.55 -3.79 -3.75
C GLY A 279 -1.41 -4.03 -4.99
N PHE A 280 -1.15 -3.31 -6.10
CA PHE A 280 -1.93 -3.42 -7.33
C PHE A 280 -1.51 -4.64 -8.17
N PHE A 281 -0.20 -4.86 -8.31
CA PHE A 281 0.35 -6.03 -9.01
C PHE A 281 0.81 -7.07 -7.98
N TYR A 282 -0.13 -7.49 -7.15
CA TYR A 282 0.15 -8.44 -6.07
C TYR A 282 0.77 -9.73 -6.63
N ASP A 283 1.80 -10.23 -5.99
CA ASP A 283 2.63 -11.34 -6.47
C ASP A 283 1.85 -12.67 -6.66
N ALA A 284 0.77 -12.87 -5.89
CA ALA A 284 -0.10 -14.03 -6.04
C ALA A 284 -1.05 -13.95 -7.24
N ILE A 285 -1.14 -12.79 -7.96
CA ILE A 285 -2.01 -12.66 -9.14
C ILE A 285 -1.56 -13.62 -10.23
N GLY A 286 -2.48 -14.45 -10.69
CA GLY A 286 -2.25 -15.46 -11.71
C GLY A 286 -1.47 -16.66 -11.21
N LYS A 287 -1.14 -16.74 -9.94
CA LYS A 287 -0.70 -17.96 -9.29
C LYS A 287 -1.92 -18.75 -8.92
N ASN A 288 -2.00 -19.96 -9.46
CA ASN A 288 -3.00 -20.91 -9.02
C ASN A 288 -2.59 -21.39 -7.63
N LEU A 289 -3.56 -21.54 -6.74
CA LEU A 289 -3.35 -22.11 -5.41
C LEU A 289 -2.83 -23.55 -5.46
N LYS A 290 -2.95 -24.16 -6.64
CA LYS A 290 -2.36 -25.44 -6.99
C LYS A 290 -0.95 -25.34 -7.59
N ASP A 291 -0.35 -24.13 -7.58
CA ASP A 291 0.99 -23.91 -8.12
C ASP A 291 2.03 -24.46 -7.12
N ASP A 292 2.61 -25.61 -7.47
CA ASP A 292 3.61 -26.31 -6.66
C ASP A 292 4.92 -25.51 -6.55
N ASP A 293 5.12 -24.52 -7.42
CA ASP A 293 6.31 -23.68 -7.45
C ASP A 293 6.19 -22.41 -6.58
N TYR A 294 5.03 -22.18 -5.98
CA TYR A 294 4.81 -20.98 -5.16
C TYR A 294 4.36 -21.29 -3.73
N TYR A 295 3.40 -22.21 -3.56
CA TYR A 295 2.85 -22.55 -2.27
C TYR A 295 3.29 -23.93 -1.78
N ILE A 296 3.54 -24.06 -0.48
CA ILE A 296 3.80 -25.34 0.18
C ILE A 296 2.45 -26.01 0.43
N LYS A 297 2.26 -27.19 -0.15
CA LYS A 297 1.01 -27.96 -0.03
C LYS A 297 1.09 -29.06 1.01
N ASN A 298 2.23 -29.72 1.08
CA ASN A 298 2.47 -30.84 1.96
C ASN A 298 3.57 -30.53 2.95
N ALA A 299 3.53 -31.16 4.10
CA ALA A 299 4.67 -31.13 4.99
C ALA A 299 5.86 -31.88 4.31
N LEU A 300 7.05 -31.30 4.47
CA LEU A 300 8.27 -31.81 3.89
C LEU A 300 9.24 -32.20 5.00
N VAL A 301 9.83 -33.37 4.86
CA VAL A 301 10.91 -33.84 5.74
C VAL A 301 12.10 -34.20 4.87
N LYS A 302 13.28 -33.67 5.21
CA LYS A 302 14.51 -33.96 4.51
C LYS A 302 15.07 -35.28 4.98
N ILE A 303 15.16 -36.25 4.06
CA ILE A 303 15.76 -37.56 4.30
C ILE A 303 17.05 -37.63 3.49
N LYS A 304 18.21 -37.61 4.18
CA LYS A 304 19.55 -37.48 3.56
C LYS A 304 19.68 -36.14 2.84
N SER A 305 19.64 -36.12 1.49
CA SER A 305 19.77 -34.92 0.66
C SER A 305 18.45 -34.45 0.03
N ASP A 306 17.42 -35.30 0.07
CA ASP A 306 16.21 -35.08 -0.70
C ASP A 306 14.99 -34.85 0.20
N PHE A 307 14.09 -33.97 -0.26
CA PHE A 307 12.79 -33.79 0.40
C PHE A 307 11.86 -34.95 0.04
N SER A 308 11.23 -35.51 1.08
CA SER A 308 10.09 -36.41 0.90
C SER A 308 8.82 -35.68 1.36
N ASN A 309 7.75 -35.81 0.57
CA ASN A 309 6.42 -35.44 1.02
C ASN A 309 6.06 -36.34 2.22
N SER A 310 5.74 -35.72 3.33
CA SER A 310 5.34 -36.41 4.56
C SER A 310 3.92 -36.03 4.93
N GLY A 311 3.21 -36.90 5.61
CA GLY A 311 1.98 -36.51 6.27
C GLY A 311 2.27 -35.47 7.36
N TYR A 312 1.31 -34.56 7.62
CA TYR A 312 1.44 -33.55 8.68
C TYR A 312 1.83 -34.17 10.04
N ALA A 313 1.10 -35.22 10.44
CA ALA A 313 1.34 -35.89 11.73
C ALA A 313 2.76 -36.46 11.85
N ASP A 314 3.31 -37.01 10.74
CA ASP A 314 4.66 -37.57 10.73
C ASP A 314 5.71 -36.45 10.78
N ALA A 315 5.56 -35.39 9.99
CA ALA A 315 6.46 -34.24 10.02
C ALA A 315 6.45 -33.56 11.41
N LEU A 316 5.28 -33.43 12.02
CA LEU A 316 5.15 -32.90 13.37
C LEU A 316 5.78 -33.81 14.44
N ASN A 317 5.70 -35.14 14.27
CA ASN A 317 6.41 -36.10 15.13
C ASN A 317 7.93 -35.90 15.01
N HIS A 318 8.45 -35.81 13.80
CA HIS A 318 9.86 -35.54 13.55
C HIS A 318 10.32 -34.22 14.19
N LEU A 319 9.51 -33.15 14.08
CA LEU A 319 9.79 -31.87 14.74
C LEU A 319 9.81 -32.02 16.27
N ALA A 320 8.80 -32.64 16.83
CA ALA A 320 8.69 -32.86 18.27
C ALA A 320 9.86 -33.69 18.82
N ASP A 321 10.23 -34.80 18.16
CA ASP A 321 11.36 -35.63 18.55
C ASP A 321 12.69 -34.89 18.47
N ARG A 322 12.85 -34.05 17.42
CA ARG A 322 14.05 -33.21 17.29
C ARG A 322 14.15 -32.17 18.41
N LEU A 323 13.04 -31.51 18.74
CA LEU A 323 12.97 -30.57 19.86
C LEU A 323 13.22 -31.23 21.21
N LYS A 324 12.66 -32.43 21.47
CA LYS A 324 12.96 -33.21 22.68
C LYS A 324 14.47 -33.46 22.79
N ASN A 325 15.12 -33.90 21.71
CA ASN A 325 16.55 -34.15 21.69
C ASN A 325 17.35 -32.88 21.99
N ILE A 326 16.97 -31.73 21.38
CA ILE A 326 17.60 -30.43 21.63
C ILE A 326 17.50 -30.05 23.11
N ILE A 327 16.31 -30.22 23.73
CA ILE A 327 16.05 -29.90 25.12
C ILE A 327 16.86 -30.86 26.04
N GLN A 328 16.82 -32.17 25.78
CA GLN A 328 17.50 -33.18 26.59
C GLN A 328 19.03 -33.05 26.54
N ASN A 329 19.58 -32.60 25.42
CA ASN A 329 21.02 -32.40 25.24
C ASN A 329 21.50 -31.02 25.69
N ASN A 330 20.64 -30.19 26.29
CA ASN A 330 20.93 -28.80 26.67
C ASN A 330 21.42 -27.95 25.47
N GLU A 331 20.88 -28.21 24.25
CA GLU A 331 21.19 -27.41 23.04
C GLU A 331 20.15 -26.30 22.81
N ILE A 332 19.23 -26.07 23.73
CA ILE A 332 18.24 -24.99 23.60
C ILE A 332 18.88 -23.62 23.69
N ASP A 333 19.99 -23.49 24.41
CA ASP A 333 20.84 -22.31 24.48
C ASP A 333 21.64 -22.05 23.18
N LYS A 334 21.60 -22.96 22.21
CA LYS A 334 22.14 -22.86 20.85
C LYS A 334 21.02 -22.79 19.79
N THR A 335 19.82 -22.55 20.23
CA THR A 335 18.62 -22.51 19.36
C THR A 335 18.09 -21.10 19.25
N ALA A 336 17.65 -20.72 18.06
CA ALA A 336 16.95 -19.48 17.82
C ALA A 336 15.57 -19.70 17.20
N VAL A 337 14.63 -18.86 17.57
CA VAL A 337 13.32 -18.76 16.94
C VAL A 337 13.21 -17.39 16.25
N VAL A 338 12.93 -17.39 14.96
CA VAL A 338 12.78 -16.17 14.16
C VAL A 338 11.38 -16.13 13.58
N VAL A 339 10.68 -15.00 13.76
CA VAL A 339 9.30 -14.81 13.31
C VAL A 339 9.28 -13.79 12.18
N SER A 340 8.62 -14.15 11.09
CA SER A 340 8.40 -13.21 9.97
C SER A 340 7.39 -12.12 10.36
N SER A 341 7.61 -10.93 9.85
CA SER A 341 6.65 -9.82 9.99
C SER A 341 5.31 -10.07 9.26
N SER A 342 5.19 -11.14 8.48
CA SER A 342 3.94 -11.57 7.84
C SER A 342 2.96 -12.25 8.81
N VAL A 343 3.42 -12.70 9.98
CA VAL A 343 2.61 -13.37 11.02
C VAL A 343 1.62 -12.38 11.64
N SER A 344 0.40 -12.83 11.92
CA SER A 344 -0.61 -11.99 12.57
C SER A 344 -0.24 -11.67 14.03
N THR A 345 -0.82 -10.62 14.59
CA THR A 345 -0.53 -10.19 15.97
C THR A 345 -0.99 -11.25 16.99
N ASN A 346 -2.16 -11.88 16.76
CA ASN A 346 -2.66 -12.95 17.63
C ASN A 346 -1.79 -14.21 17.56
N ASP A 347 -1.34 -14.62 16.37
CA ASP A 347 -0.40 -15.73 16.22
C ASP A 347 0.96 -15.39 16.86
N GLY A 348 1.43 -14.14 16.67
CA GLY A 348 2.63 -13.64 17.34
C GLY A 348 2.53 -13.71 18.87
N TYR A 349 1.36 -13.41 19.43
CA TYR A 349 1.11 -13.52 20.86
C TYR A 349 1.16 -14.98 21.34
N LEU A 350 0.56 -15.91 20.59
CA LEU A 350 0.66 -17.35 20.86
C LEU A 350 2.10 -17.85 20.80
N ILE A 351 2.85 -17.47 19.74
CA ILE A 351 4.26 -17.82 19.59
C ILE A 351 5.10 -17.27 20.75
N SER A 352 4.88 -16.02 21.14
CA SER A 352 5.61 -15.39 22.25
C SER A 352 5.41 -16.16 23.54
N ASN A 353 4.18 -16.51 23.89
CA ASN A 353 3.89 -17.31 25.08
C ASN A 353 4.50 -18.72 24.98
N PHE A 354 4.40 -19.38 23.83
CA PHE A 354 5.00 -20.70 23.63
C PHE A 354 6.54 -20.67 23.77
N VAL A 355 7.19 -19.67 23.21
CA VAL A 355 8.64 -19.48 23.32
C VAL A 355 9.04 -19.21 24.78
N GLU A 356 8.28 -18.35 25.48
CA GLU A 356 8.60 -17.95 26.86
C GLU A 356 8.34 -19.04 27.88
N ASP A 357 7.28 -19.80 27.70
CA ASP A 357 6.87 -20.82 28.68
C ASP A 357 7.48 -22.20 28.39
N VAL A 358 7.63 -22.55 27.11
CA VAL A 358 7.99 -23.91 26.68
C VAL A 358 9.43 -23.98 26.20
N LEU A 359 9.84 -23.21 25.20
CA LEU A 359 11.13 -23.41 24.53
C LEU A 359 12.31 -22.73 25.23
N LYS A 360 12.20 -21.46 25.57
CA LYS A 360 13.24 -20.62 26.17
C LYS A 360 14.58 -20.66 25.41
N PRO A 361 14.60 -20.37 24.12
CA PRO A 361 15.80 -20.44 23.28
C PRO A 361 16.79 -19.31 23.60
N ALA A 362 18.00 -19.38 23.07
CA ALA A 362 18.98 -18.30 23.17
C ALA A 362 18.55 -17.03 22.40
N GLY A 363 17.94 -17.22 21.23
CA GLY A 363 17.51 -16.11 20.38
C GLY A 363 16.02 -16.17 20.07
N PHE A 364 15.36 -15.01 20.14
CA PHE A 364 13.95 -14.88 19.76
C PHE A 364 13.66 -13.47 19.25
N ASP A 365 13.47 -13.31 17.93
CA ASP A 365 13.21 -11.98 17.35
C ASP A 365 12.44 -12.06 16.04
N ILE A 366 12.02 -10.90 15.54
CA ILE A 366 11.42 -10.71 14.22
C ILE A 366 12.55 -10.67 13.17
N ASP A 367 12.30 -11.16 11.96
CA ASP A 367 13.25 -11.27 10.84
C ASP A 367 13.68 -9.92 10.21
N LYS A 368 13.71 -8.86 11.01
CA LYS A 368 14.07 -7.49 10.61
C LYS A 368 15.05 -6.88 11.63
N THR A 369 15.74 -5.82 11.21
CA THR A 369 16.69 -5.16 12.09
C THR A 369 16.08 -4.73 13.43
N SER A 370 16.78 -5.00 14.52
CA SER A 370 16.36 -4.64 15.89
C SER A 370 16.28 -3.13 16.12
N PHE A 371 16.93 -2.33 15.25
CA PHE A 371 16.84 -0.87 15.33
C PHE A 371 15.42 -0.35 15.17
N TYR A 372 14.57 -1.00 14.35
CA TYR A 372 13.14 -0.64 14.28
C TYR A 372 12.49 -0.64 15.64
N ARG A 373 12.67 -1.75 16.40
CA ARG A 373 12.09 -1.88 17.73
C ARG A 373 12.69 -0.87 18.72
N LYS A 374 14.03 -0.77 18.76
CA LYS A 374 14.72 0.13 19.66
C LYS A 374 14.28 1.57 19.44
N ASN A 375 14.35 2.06 18.22
CA ASN A 375 13.97 3.41 17.87
C ASN A 375 12.47 3.69 18.09
N TYR A 376 11.60 2.69 17.80
CA TYR A 376 10.16 2.84 18.01
C TYR A 376 9.80 2.90 19.50
N LEU A 377 10.37 2.03 20.33
CA LEU A 377 10.12 2.06 21.77
C LEU A 377 10.64 3.36 22.39
N LYS A 378 11.82 3.82 21.97
CA LYS A 378 12.38 5.11 22.40
C LYS A 378 11.53 6.28 21.93
N PHE A 379 11.04 6.24 20.71
CA PHE A 379 10.08 7.22 20.21
C PHE A 379 8.83 7.30 21.10
N LYS A 380 8.22 6.17 21.45
CA LYS A 380 7.05 6.13 22.36
C LYS A 380 7.37 6.71 23.74
N GLU A 381 8.52 6.38 24.30
CA GLU A 381 8.99 6.90 25.59
C GLU A 381 9.12 8.43 25.57
N ILE A 382 9.80 8.97 24.54
CA ILE A 382 10.14 10.40 24.44
C ILE A 382 8.92 11.25 24.14
N PHE A 383 8.12 10.84 23.12
CA PHE A 383 7.02 11.66 22.65
C PHE A 383 5.74 11.47 23.45
N LYS A 384 5.63 10.38 24.26
CA LYS A 384 4.43 10.03 25.07
C LYS A 384 3.14 10.27 24.28
N SER A 385 3.27 10.20 22.98
CA SER A 385 2.23 10.67 22.10
C SER A 385 1.18 9.61 21.96
N GLU A 386 0.00 10.08 21.94
CA GLU A 386 -1.23 9.38 21.69
C GLU A 386 -1.08 8.37 20.57
N GLU A 387 -1.61 7.20 20.79
CA GLU A 387 -1.39 5.99 20.00
C GLU A 387 -1.95 6.05 18.57
N ASN A 388 -2.49 7.18 18.12
CA ASN A 388 -3.16 7.33 16.84
C ASN A 388 -2.56 8.46 16.01
N PHE A 389 -1.49 8.17 15.30
CA PHE A 389 -0.98 9.06 14.27
C PHE A 389 -1.78 8.86 12.98
N GLU A 390 -2.54 9.84 12.58
CA GLU A 390 -3.16 9.80 11.27
C GLU A 390 -2.27 10.49 10.26
N ILE A 391 -1.59 9.73 9.40
CA ILE A 391 -0.76 10.26 8.31
C ILE A 391 -1.56 11.21 7.40
N ASN A 392 -2.88 11.11 7.39
CA ASN A 392 -3.76 12.07 6.73
C ASN A 392 -3.61 13.50 7.25
N ALA A 393 -3.13 13.72 8.47
CA ALA A 393 -2.84 15.05 9.00
C ALA A 393 -1.77 15.79 8.16
N VAL A 394 -0.85 15.05 7.56
CA VAL A 394 0.18 15.59 6.64
C VAL A 394 -0.44 16.34 5.47
N GLN A 395 -1.65 15.96 5.01
CA GLN A 395 -2.33 16.64 3.90
C GLN A 395 -2.60 18.11 4.17
N ASN A 396 -2.78 18.47 5.43
CA ASN A 396 -3.10 19.84 5.87
C ASN A 396 -1.87 20.59 6.40
N SER A 397 -0.67 20.06 6.24
CA SER A 397 0.55 20.68 6.77
C SER A 397 1.05 21.77 5.84
N ASP A 398 1.40 22.91 6.44
CA ASP A 398 2.05 24.01 5.74
C ASP A 398 3.53 23.71 5.45
N PHE A 399 4.10 22.80 6.25
CA PHE A 399 5.50 22.40 6.16
C PHE A 399 5.67 20.92 6.51
N VAL A 400 6.46 20.20 5.71
CA VAL A 400 6.82 18.81 5.93
C VAL A 400 8.34 18.66 5.95
N LEU A 401 8.85 18.12 7.06
CA LEU A 401 10.23 17.70 7.20
C LEU A 401 10.30 16.17 7.12
N TYR A 402 10.95 15.62 6.10
CA TYR A 402 11.06 14.18 5.92
C TYR A 402 12.53 13.74 6.10
N ILE A 403 12.79 12.95 7.13
CA ILE A 403 14.14 12.51 7.52
C ILE A 403 14.28 11.01 7.22
N GLY A 404 15.29 10.63 6.46
CA GLY A 404 15.58 9.23 6.15
C GLY A 404 14.66 8.63 5.11
N LEU A 405 14.37 9.37 4.05
CA LEU A 405 13.53 8.95 2.94
C LEU A 405 14.10 7.76 2.16
N ILE A 406 13.28 6.75 1.91
CA ILE A 406 13.39 5.81 0.78
C ILE A 406 12.09 5.91 -0.03
N GLU A 407 12.20 6.07 -1.35
CA GLU A 407 11.04 6.44 -2.20
C GLU A 407 9.87 5.49 -2.19
N ASP A 408 10.09 4.20 -2.10
CA ASP A 408 9.05 3.19 -2.20
C ASP A 408 8.63 2.59 -0.85
N GLU A 409 9.01 3.25 0.25
CA GLU A 409 8.77 2.72 1.59
C GLU A 409 7.32 2.53 1.90
N ILE A 410 6.59 3.64 1.86
CA ILE A 410 5.17 3.69 2.15
C ILE A 410 4.56 4.73 1.19
N PRO A 411 4.16 4.33 -0.02
CA PRO A 411 3.62 5.24 -1.04
C PRO A 411 2.41 6.06 -0.56
N TYR A 412 1.73 5.58 0.49
CA TYR A 412 0.65 6.31 1.15
C TYR A 412 1.13 7.61 1.82
N ALA A 413 2.31 7.61 2.43
CA ALA A 413 2.91 8.83 2.97
C ALA A 413 3.23 9.83 1.85
N SER A 414 3.81 9.35 0.75
CA SER A 414 4.13 10.17 -0.42
C SER A 414 2.89 10.88 -0.99
N TYR A 415 1.77 10.18 -1.09
CA TYR A 415 0.50 10.78 -1.51
C TYR A 415 0.07 11.95 -0.61
N ASN A 416 0.16 11.77 0.70
CA ASN A 416 -0.25 12.81 1.66
C ASN A 416 0.64 14.05 1.58
N ILE A 417 1.95 13.87 1.35
CA ILE A 417 2.90 14.97 1.13
C ILE A 417 2.57 15.73 -0.16
N MET A 418 2.37 15.01 -1.27
CA MET A 418 2.01 15.62 -2.55
C MET A 418 0.70 16.39 -2.46
N LYS A 419 -0.26 15.90 -1.69
CA LYS A 419 -1.54 16.56 -1.49
C LYS A 419 -1.39 17.84 -0.68
N SER A 420 -0.58 17.83 0.40
CA SER A 420 -0.22 19.05 1.16
C SER A 420 0.37 20.11 0.24
N HIS A 421 1.38 19.77 -0.53
CA HIS A 421 2.03 20.70 -1.44
C HIS A 421 1.05 21.31 -2.46
N ARG A 422 0.23 20.47 -3.09
CA ARG A 422 -0.67 20.91 -4.16
C ARG A 422 -1.87 21.71 -3.68
N GLU A 423 -2.51 21.30 -2.59
CA GLU A 423 -3.78 21.87 -2.12
C GLU A 423 -3.58 23.04 -1.14
N HIS A 424 -2.48 23.02 -0.40
CA HIS A 424 -2.18 24.00 0.64
C HIS A 424 -0.88 24.77 0.39
N GLY A 425 -0.13 24.47 -0.67
CA GLY A 425 1.18 25.08 -0.93
C GLY A 425 2.24 24.67 0.08
N GLY A 426 2.04 23.53 0.75
CA GLY A 426 2.94 23.04 1.79
C GLY A 426 4.37 22.89 1.27
N LYS A 427 5.33 23.39 2.03
CA LYS A 427 6.77 23.26 1.73
C LYS A 427 7.29 21.92 2.18
N LEU A 428 8.23 21.35 1.42
CA LEU A 428 8.86 20.07 1.72
C LEU A 428 10.37 20.24 1.84
N ILE A 429 10.95 19.75 2.91
CA ILE A 429 12.38 19.58 3.07
C ILE A 429 12.70 18.11 3.24
N LEU A 430 13.66 17.63 2.47
CA LEU A 430 14.13 16.26 2.49
C LEU A 430 15.49 16.18 3.13
N ILE A 431 15.64 15.30 4.14
CA ILE A 431 16.91 14.99 4.76
C ILE A 431 17.25 13.54 4.41
N ASN A 432 18.24 13.37 3.56
CA ASN A 432 18.74 12.05 3.19
C ASN A 432 19.68 11.52 4.27
N VAL A 433 19.28 10.38 4.86
CA VAL A 433 20.11 9.61 5.79
C VAL A 433 20.35 8.27 5.12
N SER A 434 21.43 8.16 4.35
CA SER A 434 21.78 6.91 3.68
C SER A 434 23.04 6.28 4.28
N ASP A 435 23.19 4.96 4.20
CA ASP A 435 24.48 4.30 4.41
C ASP A 435 25.44 4.71 3.27
N ALA A 436 26.70 4.93 3.58
CA ALA A 436 27.76 5.30 2.62
C ALA A 436 27.87 4.37 1.40
N ASN A 437 27.36 3.13 1.51
CA ASN A 437 27.28 2.16 0.42
C ASN A 437 25.97 2.23 -0.40
N ALA A 438 25.05 3.10 -0.06
CA ALA A 438 23.75 3.25 -0.72
C ALA A 438 23.80 4.16 -1.96
N LYS A 439 24.95 4.31 -2.61
CA LYS A 439 25.14 5.15 -3.82
C LYS A 439 24.12 4.91 -4.94
N LYS A 440 23.46 3.75 -4.96
CA LYS A 440 22.37 3.45 -5.92
C LYS A 440 20.99 3.95 -5.51
N ARG A 441 20.80 4.37 -4.25
CA ARG A 441 19.49 4.82 -3.76
C ARG A 441 19.24 6.32 -3.89
N SER A 442 20.30 7.12 -4.07
CA SER A 442 20.20 8.58 -4.22
C SER A 442 19.60 9.00 -5.58
N GLU A 443 19.55 8.09 -6.56
CA GLU A 443 18.93 8.36 -7.86
C GLU A 443 17.39 8.40 -7.79
N ASN A 444 16.80 8.00 -6.67
CA ASN A 444 15.35 7.86 -6.50
C ASN A 444 14.68 9.06 -5.79
N PHE A 445 15.35 10.15 -5.54
CA PHE A 445 14.74 11.39 -5.04
C PHE A 445 13.83 12.10 -6.06
N ALA A 446 13.73 11.57 -7.27
CA ALA A 446 13.05 12.20 -8.40
C ALA A 446 11.59 12.61 -8.12
N ARG A 447 10.85 11.85 -7.27
CA ARG A 447 9.43 12.17 -6.98
C ARG A 447 9.22 13.50 -6.31
N PHE A 448 10.08 13.83 -5.37
CA PHE A 448 9.97 15.06 -4.59
C PHE A 448 10.93 16.14 -5.07
N GLU A 449 11.77 15.83 -6.07
CA GLU A 449 12.77 16.76 -6.57
C GLU A 449 12.18 18.08 -7.06
N ASP A 450 11.08 18.00 -7.78
CA ASP A 450 10.42 19.16 -8.36
C ASP A 450 9.63 19.98 -7.33
N ILE A 451 9.33 19.42 -6.15
CA ILE A 451 8.51 20.08 -5.13
C ILE A 451 9.26 20.39 -3.83
N ALA A 452 10.42 19.77 -3.62
CA ALA A 452 11.21 20.02 -2.43
C ALA A 452 11.81 21.43 -2.46
N SER A 453 11.54 22.20 -1.40
CA SER A 453 12.12 23.52 -1.20
C SER A 453 13.61 23.46 -0.90
N ALA A 454 14.05 22.41 -0.17
CA ALA A 454 15.44 22.12 0.07
C ALA A 454 15.70 20.61 0.21
N LYS A 455 16.94 20.21 -0.06
CA LYS A 455 17.44 18.83 0.10
C LYS A 455 18.76 18.88 0.83
N ILE A 456 18.87 18.07 1.87
CA ILE A 456 20.05 17.95 2.70
C ILE A 456 20.53 16.52 2.62
N ASP A 457 21.73 16.30 2.17
CA ASP A 457 22.38 14.99 2.16
C ASP A 457 23.37 14.92 3.32
N ILE A 458 22.98 14.18 4.36
CA ILE A 458 23.79 14.08 5.58
C ILE A 458 25.19 13.53 5.31
N ASN A 459 25.34 12.59 4.38
CA ASN A 459 26.66 12.05 4.04
C ASN A 459 27.57 13.07 3.35
N LYS A 460 26.98 13.91 2.50
CA LYS A 460 27.72 14.90 1.71
C LYS A 460 27.98 16.20 2.47
N ASP A 461 26.92 16.65 3.18
CA ASP A 461 26.92 17.98 3.79
C ASP A 461 27.38 17.97 5.24
N TYR A 462 27.31 16.82 5.93
CA TYR A 462 27.60 16.63 7.35
C TYR A 462 28.45 15.40 7.69
N ASP A 463 29.23 14.89 6.74
CA ASP A 463 30.12 13.72 6.90
C ASP A 463 29.39 12.46 7.45
N GLY A 464 28.11 12.32 7.18
CA GLY A 464 27.26 11.23 7.67
C GLY A 464 26.70 11.45 9.09
N ASP A 465 26.94 12.59 9.73
CA ASP A 465 26.52 12.88 11.09
C ASP A 465 25.20 13.66 11.16
N LEU A 466 24.09 12.91 11.20
CA LEU A 466 22.74 13.46 11.37
C LEU A 466 22.60 14.20 12.71
N HIS A 467 23.26 13.71 13.78
CA HIS A 467 23.20 14.32 15.11
C HIS A 467 23.77 15.74 15.08
N LYS A 468 24.87 15.95 14.39
CA LYS A 468 25.47 17.28 14.20
C LYS A 468 24.51 18.22 13.49
N TYR A 469 23.90 17.79 12.39
CA TYR A 469 22.90 18.59 11.67
C TYR A 469 21.71 18.99 12.56
N LEU A 470 21.10 18.03 13.26
CA LEU A 470 19.95 18.30 14.12
C LEU A 470 20.29 19.21 15.30
N ASN A 471 21.52 19.14 15.84
CA ASN A 471 21.99 20.08 16.87
C ASN A 471 22.15 21.49 16.31
N GLU A 472 22.72 21.65 15.11
CA GLU A 472 22.81 22.95 14.46
C GLU A 472 21.43 23.54 14.18
N LEU A 473 20.49 22.74 13.67
CA LEU A 473 19.11 23.14 13.46
C LEU A 473 18.47 23.61 14.78
N ARG A 474 18.63 22.85 15.85
CA ARG A 474 18.15 23.21 17.19
C ARG A 474 18.75 24.51 17.68
N GLN A 475 20.08 24.67 17.61
CA GLN A 475 20.77 25.90 18.06
C GLN A 475 20.31 27.12 17.27
N ASN A 476 20.17 27.01 15.95
CA ASN A 476 19.67 28.10 15.12
C ASN A 476 18.23 28.50 15.49
N LEU A 477 17.39 27.57 15.92
CA LEU A 477 16.07 27.84 16.44
C LEU A 477 16.11 28.55 17.80
N TYR A 478 17.08 28.22 18.71
CA TYR A 478 17.22 28.85 20.02
C TYR A 478 17.79 30.27 19.95
N ASP A 479 18.82 30.44 19.11
CA ASP A 479 19.57 31.68 19.12
C ASP A 479 18.91 32.82 18.33
N PHE A 480 17.77 32.56 17.68
CA PHE A 480 17.14 33.50 16.72
C PHE A 480 18.18 34.14 15.77
N ASN A 481 19.26 33.39 15.45
CA ASN A 481 20.41 33.95 14.78
C ASN A 481 20.27 33.82 13.25
N PHE A 482 19.51 34.74 12.66
CA PHE A 482 19.12 34.79 11.25
C PHE A 482 20.29 35.04 10.26
N LYS A 483 21.55 34.95 10.66
CA LYS A 483 22.70 35.25 9.77
C LYS A 483 23.13 34.11 8.85
N LYS A 484 22.66 32.90 9.07
CA LYS A 484 22.72 31.77 8.10
C LYS A 484 21.31 31.17 8.03
N THR A 485 20.56 31.58 7.04
CA THR A 485 19.21 31.06 6.80
C THR A 485 19.30 29.61 6.33
N ASP A 486 19.28 28.66 7.26
CA ASP A 486 18.85 27.31 6.97
C ASP A 486 17.35 27.39 6.67
N GLU A 487 16.96 27.00 5.44
CA GLU A 487 15.57 27.05 4.99
C GLU A 487 14.64 26.25 5.92
N SER A 488 15.18 25.27 6.65
CA SER A 488 14.47 24.48 7.65
C SER A 488 14.06 25.29 8.85
N VAL A 489 14.95 26.16 9.35
CA VAL A 489 14.68 27.06 10.50
C VAL A 489 13.56 28.04 10.15
N ASP A 490 13.70 28.70 9.01
CA ASP A 490 12.71 29.66 8.51
C ASP A 490 11.34 29.01 8.30
N ALA A 491 11.32 27.78 7.79
CA ALA A 491 10.09 27.05 7.57
C ALA A 491 9.42 26.63 8.89
N ILE A 492 10.17 26.16 9.89
CA ILE A 492 9.63 25.81 11.21
C ILE A 492 9.09 27.03 11.92
N LEU A 493 9.78 28.18 11.81
CA LEU A 493 9.35 29.41 12.51
C LEU A 493 8.12 30.09 11.88
N LYS A 494 7.96 29.99 10.56
CA LYS A 494 6.91 30.73 9.82
C LYS A 494 5.61 29.94 9.60
N ASN A 495 5.61 28.63 9.76
CA ASN A 495 4.45 27.79 9.45
C ASN A 495 3.68 27.37 10.71
N ASN A 496 2.35 27.28 10.60
CA ASN A 496 1.47 26.96 11.73
C ASN A 496 1.29 25.44 11.91
N THR A 497 1.26 24.67 10.83
CA THR A 497 1.10 23.22 10.88
C THR A 497 2.31 22.54 10.27
N ILE A 498 3.02 21.77 11.09
CA ILE A 498 4.28 21.13 10.75
C ILE A 498 4.13 19.61 10.87
N SER A 499 4.59 18.88 9.87
CA SER A 499 4.72 17.43 9.95
C SER A 499 6.19 17.01 9.83
N ILE A 500 6.66 16.22 10.78
CA ILE A 500 7.97 15.58 10.77
C ILE A 500 7.77 14.09 10.53
N ILE A 501 8.33 13.58 9.43
CA ILE A 501 8.23 12.17 9.06
C ILE A 501 9.60 11.54 9.25
N LEU A 502 9.66 10.52 10.10
CA LEU A 502 10.85 9.70 10.34
C LEU A 502 10.75 8.47 9.46
N GLY A 503 11.46 8.47 8.34
CA GLY A 503 11.39 7.42 7.32
C GLY A 503 12.15 6.15 7.73
N ASP A 504 12.10 5.17 6.86
CA ASP A 504 12.64 3.82 7.11
C ASP A 504 14.14 3.83 7.40
N ASN A 505 14.93 4.58 6.64
CA ASN A 505 16.38 4.69 6.92
C ASN A 505 16.66 5.33 8.28
N PHE A 506 15.84 6.30 8.72
CA PHE A 506 15.97 6.84 10.07
C PHE A 506 15.70 5.77 11.12
N MET A 507 14.65 4.97 10.91
CA MET A 507 14.19 3.98 11.88
C MET A 507 15.02 2.69 11.89
N SER A 508 15.69 2.33 10.79
CA SER A 508 16.29 1.00 10.58
C SER A 508 17.80 0.94 10.58
N LEU A 509 18.51 2.04 10.28
CA LEU A 509 19.95 1.97 10.01
C LEU A 509 20.85 2.10 11.24
N ALA A 510 20.39 2.79 12.28
CA ALA A 510 21.19 3.05 13.47
C ALA A 510 20.33 3.29 14.71
N ASP A 511 20.98 3.30 15.87
CA ASP A 511 20.42 3.79 17.13
C ASP A 511 20.20 5.31 17.06
N ARG A 512 18.97 5.76 17.30
CA ARG A 512 18.54 7.15 17.17
C ARG A 512 18.13 7.82 18.48
N ASP A 513 18.55 7.28 19.62
CA ASP A 513 18.19 7.80 20.93
C ASP A 513 18.47 9.30 21.08
N LYS A 514 19.65 9.73 20.63
CA LYS A 514 20.08 11.13 20.72
C LYS A 514 19.33 12.04 19.75
N GLU A 515 19.13 11.59 18.52
CA GLU A 515 18.41 12.35 17.50
C GLU A 515 16.94 12.51 17.87
N LEU A 516 16.30 11.50 18.45
CA LEU A 516 14.93 11.57 18.94
C LEU A 516 14.77 12.57 20.07
N LEU A 517 15.74 12.68 20.97
CA LEU A 517 15.74 13.72 22.03
C LEU A 517 15.84 15.12 21.45
N ILE A 518 16.73 15.35 20.48
CA ILE A 518 16.84 16.65 19.81
C ILE A 518 15.56 17.01 19.08
N LEU A 519 14.97 16.05 18.36
CA LEU A 519 13.70 16.24 17.67
C LEU A 519 12.58 16.61 18.66
N LYS A 520 12.59 16.02 19.87
CA LYS A 520 11.65 16.40 20.94
C LYS A 520 11.83 17.86 21.36
N GLU A 521 13.05 18.33 21.48
CA GLU A 521 13.32 19.73 21.76
C GLU A 521 12.88 20.63 20.62
N ILE A 522 13.18 20.27 19.36
CA ILE A 522 12.74 20.99 18.16
C ILE A 522 11.20 21.10 18.13
N THR A 523 10.49 20.02 18.42
CA THR A 523 9.01 20.07 18.49
C THR A 523 8.49 20.92 19.64
N GLY A 524 9.27 21.06 20.70
CA GLY A 524 8.96 21.91 21.87
C GLY A 524 8.99 23.40 21.55
N PHE A 525 9.76 23.85 20.55
CA PHE A 525 9.79 25.26 20.10
C PHE A 525 8.47 25.73 19.48
N SER A 526 7.64 24.82 19.08
CA SER A 526 6.33 25.10 18.52
C SER A 526 5.26 25.38 19.56
N ARG A 527 5.61 25.49 20.85
CA ARG A 527 4.68 25.75 21.95
C ARG A 527 4.10 27.19 22.03
N ASP A 528 4.29 27.99 21.01
CA ASP A 528 3.34 29.05 20.74
C ASP A 528 1.96 28.38 20.56
N GLU A 529 0.96 28.75 21.35
CA GLU A 529 -0.35 28.08 21.49
C GLU A 529 -1.11 27.88 20.15
N GLN A 530 -0.56 28.37 19.04
CA GLN A 530 -1.15 28.30 17.68
C GLN A 530 -0.46 27.33 16.75
N LYS A 531 0.68 26.69 17.12
CA LYS A 531 1.41 25.78 16.23
C LYS A 531 1.06 24.34 16.52
N ILE A 532 0.75 23.59 15.45
CA ILE A 532 0.46 22.15 15.49
C ILE A 532 1.64 21.41 14.89
N VAL A 533 2.28 20.53 15.65
CA VAL A 533 3.36 19.68 15.17
C VAL A 533 2.96 18.22 15.28
N TYR A 534 3.01 17.54 14.14
CA TYR A 534 2.85 16.09 14.05
C TYR A 534 4.22 15.45 13.82
N ILE A 535 4.48 14.30 14.43
CA ILE A 535 5.68 13.52 14.19
C ILE A 535 5.30 12.04 13.96
N PHE A 536 5.78 11.45 12.86
CA PHE A 536 5.37 10.15 12.39
C PHE A 536 6.57 9.21 12.21
N PRO A 537 6.71 8.14 13.01
CA PRO A 537 7.69 7.09 12.74
C PRO A 537 7.12 6.13 11.69
N LEU A 538 7.78 6.02 10.55
CA LEU A 538 7.44 5.03 9.52
C LEU A 538 8.26 3.76 9.72
N ILE A 539 7.59 2.63 9.91
CA ILE A 539 8.20 1.30 10.01
C ILE A 539 7.68 0.48 8.83
N LYS A 540 8.53 0.21 7.83
CA LYS A 540 8.12 -0.43 6.58
C LYS A 540 7.57 -1.85 6.72
N PRO A 541 8.17 -2.77 7.52
CA PRO A 541 7.69 -4.14 7.57
C PRO A 541 6.24 -4.27 8.02
N PHE A 542 5.46 -5.08 7.30
CA PHE A 542 4.07 -5.36 7.63
C PHE A 542 3.95 -5.96 9.04
N ASN A 543 2.94 -5.51 9.78
CA ASN A 543 2.63 -5.96 11.15
C ASN A 543 3.78 -5.92 12.18
N TYR A 544 4.90 -5.26 11.90
CA TYR A 544 6.03 -5.20 12.83
C TYR A 544 5.64 -4.66 14.21
N ARG A 545 4.81 -3.61 14.25
CA ARG A 545 4.29 -3.03 15.49
C ARG A 545 3.40 -4.00 16.25
N GLY A 546 2.54 -4.74 15.53
CA GLY A 546 1.67 -5.76 16.12
C GLY A 546 2.47 -6.88 16.79
N LEU A 547 3.57 -7.31 16.17
CA LEU A 547 4.44 -8.34 16.77
C LEU A 547 5.22 -7.83 17.99
N ILE A 548 5.64 -6.56 18.00
CA ILE A 548 6.20 -5.95 19.22
C ILE A 548 5.14 -5.93 20.34
N ALA A 549 3.91 -5.54 20.03
CA ALA A 549 2.79 -5.53 20.98
C ALA A 549 2.44 -6.95 21.47
N ALA A 550 2.61 -7.96 20.61
CA ALA A 550 2.45 -9.37 20.93
C ALA A 550 3.56 -9.93 21.83
N GLY A 551 4.58 -9.17 22.15
CA GLY A 551 5.62 -9.54 23.10
C GLY A 551 6.86 -10.19 22.48
N ILE A 552 6.99 -10.25 21.15
CA ILE A 552 8.17 -10.86 20.54
C ILE A 552 9.42 -10.07 20.91
N ASN A 553 10.41 -10.77 21.50
CA ASN A 553 11.66 -10.23 22.02
C ASN A 553 11.50 -9.08 23.05
N ASN A 554 10.51 -9.17 23.93
CA ASN A 554 10.33 -8.17 25.01
C ASN A 554 11.31 -8.32 26.17
N LYS A 555 12.06 -9.44 26.23
CA LYS A 555 13.00 -9.73 27.33
C LYS A 555 14.44 -9.57 26.85
N ALA A 556 15.22 -8.85 27.63
CA ALA A 556 16.65 -8.60 27.35
C ALA A 556 17.52 -9.87 27.28
N GLN A 557 16.98 -11.01 27.72
CA GLN A 557 17.69 -12.30 27.70
C GLN A 557 17.80 -12.91 26.29
N TYR A 558 16.94 -12.53 25.34
CA TYR A 558 16.95 -13.10 24.00
C TYR A 558 17.88 -12.31 23.06
N LEU A 559 18.61 -13.05 22.22
CA LEU A 559 19.43 -12.46 21.18
C LEU A 559 18.53 -11.76 20.14
N SER A 560 18.95 -10.58 19.70
CA SER A 560 18.33 -9.87 18.60
C SER A 560 18.61 -10.56 17.25
N TYR A 561 17.88 -10.21 16.23
CA TYR A 561 18.03 -10.80 14.90
C TYR A 561 19.46 -10.69 14.37
N GLU A 562 20.15 -9.54 14.54
CA GLU A 562 21.54 -9.37 14.16
C GLU A 562 22.47 -10.30 14.96
N ASN A 563 22.20 -10.42 16.27
CA ASN A 563 22.99 -11.27 17.14
C ASN A 563 22.73 -12.77 16.87
N ILE A 564 21.52 -13.14 16.44
CA ILE A 564 21.22 -14.50 15.96
C ILE A 564 22.07 -14.80 14.72
N ILE A 565 22.11 -13.90 13.72
CA ILE A 565 22.93 -14.09 12.51
C ILE A 565 24.40 -14.21 12.87
N SER A 566 24.95 -13.30 13.69
CA SER A 566 26.33 -13.37 14.15
C SER A 566 26.60 -14.62 14.97
N GLY A 567 25.62 -15.09 15.76
CA GLY A 567 25.70 -16.34 16.50
C GLY A 567 25.76 -17.58 15.60
N ILE A 568 25.09 -17.55 14.44
CA ILE A 568 25.20 -18.62 13.43
C ILE A 568 26.61 -18.60 12.81
N GLU A 569 27.08 -17.43 12.37
CA GLU A 569 28.44 -17.26 11.79
C GLU A 569 29.54 -17.76 12.73
N THR A 570 29.40 -17.54 14.03
CA THR A 570 30.38 -17.96 15.04
C THR A 570 30.16 -19.38 15.56
N GLY A 571 29.10 -20.08 15.12
CA GLY A 571 28.74 -21.42 15.58
C GLY A 571 28.13 -21.45 16.99
N GLN A 572 27.78 -20.30 17.56
CA GLN A 572 27.08 -20.19 18.83
C GLN A 572 25.61 -20.64 18.69
N ILE A 573 24.95 -20.27 17.60
CA ILE A 573 23.59 -20.76 17.23
C ILE A 573 23.76 -21.90 16.24
N LYS A 574 23.12 -23.03 16.50
CA LYS A 574 23.19 -24.26 15.70
C LYS A 574 21.83 -24.76 15.22
N ASN A 575 20.76 -24.30 15.82
CA ASN A 575 19.40 -24.73 15.48
C ASN A 575 18.52 -23.50 15.25
N LEU A 576 17.67 -23.56 14.24
CA LEU A 576 16.75 -22.48 13.86
C LEU A 576 15.32 -23.00 13.70
N ILE A 577 14.37 -22.28 14.26
CA ILE A 577 12.94 -22.42 13.96
C ILE A 577 12.49 -21.10 13.32
N TYR A 578 12.08 -21.14 12.07
CA TYR A 578 11.56 -20.00 11.34
C TYR A 578 10.05 -20.10 11.19
N ILE A 579 9.32 -19.04 11.53
CA ILE A 579 7.84 -19.03 11.52
C ILE A 579 7.35 -17.87 10.67
N GLY A 580 6.55 -18.18 9.63
CA GLY A 580 5.98 -17.25 8.67
C GLY A 580 6.66 -17.29 7.31
N ASP A 581 6.22 -16.42 6.40
CA ASP A 581 6.77 -16.38 5.04
C ASP A 581 8.02 -15.50 4.98
N TYR A 582 9.11 -16.07 4.49
CA TYR A 582 10.35 -15.36 4.30
C TYR A 582 10.36 -14.62 2.96
N GLU A 583 10.56 -13.33 3.01
CA GLU A 583 10.84 -12.52 1.84
C GLU A 583 12.32 -12.08 1.89
N GLU A 584 13.06 -12.41 0.83
CA GLU A 584 14.44 -11.94 0.71
C GLU A 584 14.47 -10.41 0.76
N PRO A 585 15.29 -9.81 1.65
CA PRO A 585 15.42 -8.37 1.68
C PRO A 585 15.91 -7.86 0.32
N GLU A 586 15.17 -6.97 -0.32
CA GLU A 586 15.48 -6.42 -1.65
C GLU A 586 16.86 -5.74 -1.70
N ASN A 587 17.39 -5.33 -0.56
CA ASN A 587 18.65 -4.62 -0.46
C ASN A 587 19.55 -5.28 0.58
N ASN A 588 20.83 -5.49 0.21
CA ASN A 588 21.89 -5.92 1.10
C ASN A 588 22.13 -4.89 2.23
N ILE A 589 21.22 -4.81 3.21
CA ILE A 589 21.60 -4.25 4.51
C ILE A 589 22.56 -5.29 5.08
N ARG A 590 23.85 -4.97 5.01
CA ARG A 590 25.02 -5.71 5.51
C ARG A 590 24.69 -7.01 6.26
N GLY A 591 24.78 -8.15 5.55
CA GLY A 591 24.83 -9.45 6.23
C GLY A 591 23.53 -9.96 6.88
N LEU A 592 22.40 -9.23 6.79
CA LEU A 592 21.13 -9.65 7.42
C LEU A 592 20.32 -10.65 6.59
N LYS A 593 20.91 -11.24 5.54
CA LYS A 593 20.26 -12.31 4.78
C LYS A 593 20.43 -13.65 5.49
N LEU A 594 19.43 -14.03 6.24
CA LEU A 594 19.42 -15.30 6.97
C LEU A 594 19.71 -16.52 6.07
N SER A 595 19.19 -16.49 4.83
CA SER A 595 19.41 -17.55 3.83
C SER A 595 20.87 -17.86 3.52
N ARG A 596 21.80 -16.94 3.75
CA ARG A 596 23.25 -17.18 3.53
C ARG A 596 23.91 -18.08 4.57
N TYR A 597 23.30 -18.15 5.75
CA TYR A 597 23.91 -18.79 6.92
C TYR A 597 23.24 -20.09 7.32
N ILE A 598 22.10 -20.44 6.68
CA ILE A 598 21.32 -21.63 7.03
C ILE A 598 22.12 -22.92 6.86
N THR A 599 23.02 -22.98 5.88
CA THR A 599 23.87 -24.15 5.63
C THR A 599 24.82 -24.48 6.78
N ASP A 600 25.09 -23.53 7.68
CA ASP A 600 26.00 -23.69 8.80
C ASP A 600 25.27 -24.22 10.06
N LEU A 601 23.96 -24.43 9.95
CA LEU A 601 23.12 -24.91 11.03
C LEU A 601 23.02 -26.46 11.05
N ASN A 602 22.89 -27.00 12.23
CA ASN A 602 22.68 -28.45 12.45
C ASN A 602 21.22 -28.86 12.23
N PHE A 603 20.28 -27.93 12.41
CA PHE A 603 18.87 -28.18 12.26
C PHE A 603 18.11 -26.90 11.92
N VAL A 604 17.23 -27.00 10.93
CA VAL A 604 16.33 -25.92 10.52
C VAL A 604 14.91 -26.45 10.39
N ALA A 605 13.95 -25.88 11.11
CA ALA A 605 12.53 -26.06 10.88
C ALA A 605 11.89 -24.79 10.35
N ALA A 606 11.02 -24.91 9.36
CA ALA A 606 10.28 -23.79 8.79
C ALA A 606 8.77 -24.06 8.87
N LEU A 607 8.03 -23.12 9.42
CA LEU A 607 6.57 -23.08 9.39
C LEU A 607 6.17 -21.97 8.42
N SER A 608 5.84 -22.30 7.17
CA SER A 608 5.64 -21.31 6.10
C SER A 608 4.56 -21.74 5.12
N SER A 609 3.89 -20.77 4.50
CA SER A 609 2.90 -21.02 3.45
C SER A 609 3.54 -21.06 2.06
N LYS A 610 4.71 -20.44 1.88
CA LYS A 610 5.35 -20.22 0.57
C LYS A 610 6.73 -20.85 0.47
N ILE A 611 7.06 -21.23 -0.74
CA ILE A 611 8.41 -21.66 -1.08
C ILE A 611 9.35 -20.46 -1.01
N SER A 612 10.46 -20.62 -0.31
CA SER A 612 11.49 -19.60 -0.12
C SER A 612 12.87 -20.23 -0.03
N SER A 613 13.91 -19.41 -0.02
CA SER A 613 15.28 -19.89 0.22
C SER A 613 15.44 -20.59 1.58
N ILE A 614 14.67 -20.20 2.59
CA ILE A 614 14.68 -20.87 3.91
C ILE A 614 14.03 -22.24 3.81
N THR A 615 12.81 -22.32 3.24
CA THR A 615 12.09 -23.58 3.13
C THR A 615 12.80 -24.59 2.24
N ALA A 616 13.52 -24.13 1.21
CA ALA A 616 14.32 -25.00 0.33
C ALA A 616 15.54 -25.61 1.04
N MET A 617 15.98 -25.06 2.15
CA MET A 617 17.15 -25.54 2.89
C MET A 617 16.78 -26.16 4.26
N ALA A 618 15.54 -26.04 4.70
CA ALA A 618 15.08 -26.56 5.97
C ALA A 618 15.10 -28.10 6.03
N ASP A 619 15.26 -28.67 7.22
CA ASP A 619 15.15 -30.12 7.46
C ASP A 619 13.71 -30.57 7.57
N ILE A 620 12.85 -29.68 8.12
CA ILE A 620 11.41 -29.92 8.25
C ILE A 620 10.67 -28.65 7.82
N VAL A 621 9.65 -28.82 6.97
CA VAL A 621 8.75 -27.75 6.58
C VAL A 621 7.31 -28.16 6.92
N LEU A 622 6.63 -27.34 7.72
CA LEU A 622 5.20 -27.47 8.01
C LEU A 622 4.43 -26.39 7.26
N PRO A 623 3.40 -26.74 6.47
CA PRO A 623 2.58 -25.77 5.76
C PRO A 623 1.65 -25.04 6.74
N VAL A 624 1.77 -23.72 6.80
CA VAL A 624 0.87 -22.86 7.58
C VAL A 624 -0.09 -22.10 6.67
N GLN A 625 -1.16 -21.56 7.24
CA GLN A 625 -2.10 -20.71 6.53
C GLN A 625 -1.41 -19.45 5.99
N ASP A 626 -1.63 -19.16 4.70
CA ASP A 626 -1.22 -17.89 4.08
C ASP A 626 -2.05 -16.73 4.65
N PHE A 627 -1.53 -15.51 4.51
CA PHE A 627 -2.28 -14.30 4.88
C PHE A 627 -3.70 -14.28 4.28
N LEU A 628 -3.85 -14.70 3.03
CA LEU A 628 -5.15 -14.72 2.35
C LEU A 628 -6.12 -15.78 2.89
N GLU A 629 -5.63 -16.77 3.63
CA GLU A 629 -6.44 -17.84 4.25
C GLU A 629 -6.84 -17.52 5.70
N GLN A 630 -6.26 -16.48 6.30
CA GLN A 630 -6.52 -16.16 7.69
C GLN A 630 -7.96 -15.75 7.94
N LYS A 631 -8.68 -16.56 8.70
CA LYS A 631 -10.08 -16.34 9.04
C LYS A 631 -10.27 -15.42 10.24
N ASP A 632 -9.24 -15.29 11.08
CA ASP A 632 -9.27 -14.49 12.31
C ASP A 632 -7.87 -13.93 12.61
N GLY A 633 -7.40 -13.06 11.74
CA GLY A 633 -6.08 -12.42 11.83
C GLY A 633 -6.16 -10.97 12.31
N TYR A 634 -5.36 -10.60 13.31
CA TYR A 634 -5.21 -9.22 13.75
C TYR A 634 -3.86 -8.68 13.32
N PHE A 635 -3.85 -7.43 12.80
CA PHE A 635 -2.66 -6.77 12.28
C PHE A 635 -2.64 -5.31 12.70
N GLU A 636 -1.47 -4.76 13.00
CA GLU A 636 -1.32 -3.36 13.33
C GLU A 636 -0.51 -2.63 12.24
N ASN A 637 -1.04 -1.50 11.75
CA ASN A 637 -0.33 -0.68 10.79
C ASN A 637 0.66 0.30 11.46
N PHE A 638 1.41 1.05 10.65
CA PHE A 638 2.37 2.03 11.17
C PHE A 638 1.71 3.17 11.98
N GLU A 639 0.43 3.42 11.79
CA GLU A 639 -0.35 4.40 12.56
C GLU A 639 -0.83 3.86 13.92
N GLY A 640 -0.61 2.59 14.24
CA GLY A 640 -1.14 1.95 15.44
C GLY A 640 -2.61 1.52 15.34
N LYS A 641 -3.15 1.49 14.13
CA LYS A 641 -4.53 1.01 13.90
C LYS A 641 -4.52 -0.50 13.80
N THR A 642 -5.35 -1.15 14.61
CA THR A 642 -5.53 -2.60 14.57
C THR A 642 -6.60 -2.96 13.54
N PHE A 643 -6.28 -3.87 12.63
CA PHE A 643 -7.18 -4.42 11.63
C PHE A 643 -7.48 -5.87 11.98
N HIS A 644 -8.76 -6.22 11.97
CA HIS A 644 -9.20 -7.60 12.02
C HIS A 644 -9.56 -8.03 10.59
N VAL A 645 -8.88 -9.05 10.09
CA VAL A 645 -9.14 -9.64 8.76
C VAL A 645 -9.81 -10.98 8.93
N SER A 646 -10.84 -11.21 8.14
CA SER A 646 -11.51 -12.49 8.02
C SER A 646 -11.56 -12.84 6.54
N ASN A 647 -10.48 -13.41 6.04
CA ASN A 647 -10.34 -13.77 4.64
C ASN A 647 -11.09 -15.08 4.37
N GLU A 648 -11.88 -15.12 3.30
CA GLU A 648 -12.65 -16.30 2.90
C GLU A 648 -11.92 -17.16 1.87
N PHE A 649 -10.61 -16.98 1.74
CA PHE A 649 -9.83 -17.74 0.79
C PHE A 649 -9.56 -19.13 1.35
N ASN A 650 -9.77 -20.16 0.55
CA ASN A 650 -9.44 -21.54 0.94
C ASN A 650 -8.44 -22.10 -0.06
N LEU A 651 -7.20 -22.17 0.36
CA LEU A 651 -6.08 -22.65 -0.46
C LEU A 651 -5.94 -24.17 -0.47
N GLY A 652 -6.83 -24.90 0.22
CA GLY A 652 -6.84 -26.37 0.25
C GLY A 652 -6.82 -26.97 1.65
N GLU A 653 -7.00 -28.27 1.72
CA GLU A 653 -7.26 -29.02 2.96
C GLU A 653 -6.03 -29.26 3.85
N TYR A 654 -4.83 -28.78 3.49
CA TYR A 654 -3.58 -29.26 4.09
C TYR A 654 -2.77 -28.19 4.80
N ARG A 655 -3.37 -27.04 5.16
CA ARG A 655 -2.69 -25.95 5.86
C ARG A 655 -3.27 -25.73 7.24
N TYR A 656 -2.38 -25.60 8.19
CA TYR A 656 -2.71 -25.56 9.61
C TYR A 656 -2.54 -24.15 10.17
N GLY A 657 -3.43 -23.74 11.07
CA GLY A 657 -3.25 -22.53 11.86
C GLY A 657 -2.08 -22.65 12.83
N ILE A 658 -1.43 -21.57 13.15
CA ILE A 658 -0.33 -21.55 14.14
C ILE A 658 -0.82 -22.10 15.49
N ALA A 659 -2.02 -21.73 15.93
CA ALA A 659 -2.62 -22.24 17.16
C ALA A 659 -2.69 -23.78 17.19
N GLU A 660 -3.18 -24.37 16.12
CA GLU A 660 -3.32 -25.82 15.95
C GLU A 660 -1.95 -26.53 16.01
N ILE A 661 -0.95 -25.97 15.31
CA ILE A 661 0.41 -26.52 15.32
C ILE A 661 1.02 -26.46 16.73
N LEU A 662 0.82 -25.35 17.46
CA LEU A 662 1.37 -25.19 18.81
C LEU A 662 0.69 -26.09 19.82
N ASP A 663 -0.64 -26.30 19.73
CA ASP A 663 -1.37 -27.26 20.59
C ASP A 663 -0.89 -28.69 20.33
N ASP A 664 -0.82 -29.12 19.08
CA ASP A 664 -0.35 -30.44 18.71
C ASP A 664 1.10 -30.68 19.11
N LEU A 665 1.97 -29.68 18.91
CA LEU A 665 3.38 -29.77 19.27
C LEU A 665 3.57 -29.86 20.78
N SER A 666 2.85 -29.04 21.56
CA SER A 666 2.91 -29.05 23.01
C SER A 666 2.44 -30.40 23.60
N GLY A 667 1.37 -30.95 23.02
CA GLY A 667 0.89 -32.29 23.39
C GLY A 667 1.94 -33.38 23.14
N LYS A 668 2.64 -33.33 22.00
CA LYS A 668 3.73 -34.27 21.68
C LYS A 668 4.96 -34.08 22.57
N LEU A 669 5.24 -32.85 22.98
CA LEU A 669 6.31 -32.55 23.95
C LEU A 669 5.95 -32.96 25.39
N GLY A 670 4.70 -33.28 25.66
CA GLY A 670 4.21 -33.62 27.00
C GLY A 670 4.05 -32.39 27.90
N ILE A 671 3.82 -31.23 27.35
CA ILE A 671 3.72 -29.93 28.03
C ILE A 671 2.27 -29.46 27.94
N SER A 672 1.71 -28.95 29.02
CA SER A 672 0.39 -28.32 29.02
C SER A 672 0.51 -26.89 28.49
N PHE A 673 -0.02 -26.63 27.29
CA PHE A 673 -0.11 -25.33 26.67
C PHE A 673 -1.50 -25.20 26.06
N ASN A 674 -2.26 -24.17 26.40
CA ASN A 674 -3.64 -23.98 25.96
C ASN A 674 -3.76 -22.71 25.10
N THR A 675 -3.79 -22.88 23.80
CA THR A 675 -3.91 -21.76 22.87
C THR A 675 -5.26 -21.02 22.97
N GLY A 676 -6.32 -21.71 23.39
CA GLY A 676 -7.64 -21.13 23.62
C GLY A 676 -7.65 -20.10 24.74
N ASP A 677 -7.04 -20.40 25.88
CA ASP A 677 -6.93 -19.49 27.03
C ASP A 677 -6.05 -18.28 26.67
N ILE A 678 -4.92 -18.51 25.96
CA ILE A 678 -4.00 -17.47 25.55
C ILE A 678 -4.67 -16.55 24.51
N SER A 679 -5.42 -17.11 23.58
CA SER A 679 -6.20 -16.34 22.60
C SER A 679 -7.28 -15.48 23.28
N ALA A 680 -7.94 -16.00 24.33
CA ALA A 680 -8.89 -15.22 25.12
C ALA A 680 -8.20 -14.04 25.84
N GLN A 681 -7.02 -14.24 26.40
CA GLN A 681 -6.22 -13.17 27.03
C GLN A 681 -5.82 -12.10 25.98
N PHE A 682 -5.40 -12.52 24.80
CA PHE A 682 -5.11 -11.60 23.69
C PHE A 682 -6.32 -10.73 23.34
N LEU A 683 -7.50 -11.34 23.19
CA LEU A 683 -8.73 -10.61 22.88
C LEU A 683 -9.10 -9.59 23.97
N GLU A 684 -8.89 -9.92 25.26
CA GLU A 684 -9.06 -8.97 26.35
C GLU A 684 -8.06 -7.80 26.26
N MET A 685 -6.80 -8.10 25.95
CA MET A 685 -5.75 -7.08 25.81
C MET A 685 -6.07 -6.06 24.71
N ILE A 686 -6.61 -6.50 23.57
CA ILE A 686 -6.90 -5.59 22.44
C ILE A 686 -8.29 -4.93 22.51
N LYS A 687 -9.14 -5.27 23.48
CA LYS A 687 -10.49 -4.66 23.62
C LYS A 687 -10.47 -3.13 23.76
N ALA A 688 -9.40 -2.59 24.33
CA ALA A 688 -9.23 -1.14 24.45
C ALA A 688 -8.91 -0.45 23.12
N ASN A 689 -8.47 -1.20 22.11
CA ASN A 689 -8.06 -0.66 20.81
C ASN A 689 -9.28 -0.49 19.90
N LYS A 690 -9.30 0.57 19.12
CA LYS A 690 -10.28 0.74 18.05
C LYS A 690 -9.98 -0.22 16.91
N ILE A 691 -10.66 -1.37 16.90
CA ILE A 691 -10.47 -2.39 15.86
C ILE A 691 -11.26 -2.03 14.61
N ILE A 692 -10.60 -2.06 13.47
CA ILE A 692 -11.22 -1.88 12.16
C ILE A 692 -11.55 -3.26 11.60
N HIS A 693 -12.83 -3.63 11.65
CA HIS A 693 -13.30 -4.89 11.10
C HIS A 693 -13.57 -4.78 9.59
N PHE A 694 -13.07 -5.74 8.85
CA PHE A 694 -13.50 -5.99 7.47
C PHE A 694 -14.64 -7.01 7.52
N ASN A 695 -15.83 -6.51 7.82
CA ASN A 695 -17.02 -7.34 7.71
C ASN A 695 -17.27 -7.72 6.25
N LYS A 696 -17.92 -8.88 6.01
CA LYS A 696 -18.47 -9.28 4.71
C LYS A 696 -19.17 -8.08 4.08
N ILE A 697 -18.43 -7.33 3.29
CA ILE A 697 -19.05 -6.37 2.41
C ILE A 697 -19.68 -7.27 1.36
N LYS A 698 -21.01 -7.39 1.42
CA LYS A 698 -21.75 -8.03 0.33
C LYS A 698 -21.16 -7.48 -0.95
N PRO A 699 -20.73 -8.32 -1.90
CA PRO A 699 -20.20 -7.85 -3.16
C PRO A 699 -21.15 -6.78 -3.61
N LYS A 700 -20.65 -5.56 -3.82
CA LYS A 700 -21.47 -4.45 -4.29
C LYS A 700 -22.18 -5.01 -5.50
N SER A 701 -23.50 -5.09 -5.46
CA SER A 701 -24.27 -5.46 -6.63
C SER A 701 -23.69 -4.66 -7.78
N LYS A 702 -23.36 -5.28 -8.90
CA LYS A 702 -22.64 -4.73 -10.07
C LYS A 702 -23.15 -3.37 -10.57
N PHE A 703 -24.18 -2.87 -9.97
CA PHE A 703 -24.76 -1.55 -10.18
C PHE A 703 -24.18 -0.58 -9.15
N TYR A 704 -23.05 0.01 -9.48
CA TYR A 704 -22.43 1.14 -8.77
C TYR A 704 -23.38 2.34 -8.58
N TYR A 705 -24.65 2.19 -8.94
CA TYR A 705 -25.54 3.30 -9.19
C TYR A 705 -26.76 3.40 -8.26
N ASN A 706 -27.02 2.40 -7.42
CA ASN A 706 -28.21 2.45 -6.55
C ASN A 706 -27.97 2.93 -5.11
N ASP A 707 -26.72 3.23 -4.73
CA ASP A 707 -26.43 3.78 -3.42
C ASP A 707 -25.79 5.16 -3.57
N SER A 708 -26.61 6.18 -3.60
CA SER A 708 -26.20 7.59 -3.75
C SER A 708 -25.25 8.07 -2.66
N THR A 709 -25.15 7.35 -1.53
CA THR A 709 -24.24 7.68 -0.43
C THR A 709 -22.85 7.06 -0.56
N LYS A 710 -22.69 6.01 -1.39
CA LYS A 710 -21.40 5.27 -1.54
C LYS A 710 -20.56 5.70 -2.73
N LEU A 711 -21.08 6.54 -3.62
CA LEU A 711 -20.32 7.12 -4.75
C LEU A 711 -19.37 8.25 -4.35
N LEU A 712 -19.29 8.57 -3.09
CA LEU A 712 -18.56 9.74 -2.57
C LEU A 712 -17.27 9.39 -1.85
N TYR A 713 -16.93 8.12 -1.72
CA TYR A 713 -15.70 7.70 -1.04
C TYR A 713 -14.65 7.20 -2.01
#